data_b2c3fced3058ac87f58fe33dcd7db315
#
_entry.id   b2c3fced3058ac87f58fe33dcd7db315
#
_cell.length_a   1.000
_cell.length_b   1.000
_cell.length_c   1.000
_cell.angle_alpha   90.00
_cell.angle_beta   90.00
_cell.angle_gamma   90.00
#
_symmetry.space_group_name_H-M   'P 1'
#
loop_
_entity.id
_entity.type
_entity.pdbx_description
1 polymer ?
#
loop_
_entity_poly.entity_id
_entity_poly.type
_entity_poly.pdbx_seq_one_letter_code
_entity_poly.pdbx_strand_id
1 'polypeptide(L)'
;MKKTIALFLALVMLAAVGVMGAAPAYAEDNEPSEADKEAAAKVAALIDAIYVQERTETTDADCAAAKAAWDALTDAQKALVEGEEADPDYFGRDTGDASKDNPRNGDSIGENELLVVSFGTSFNDSRAEDIGGIEAALEAAFPDWAVRRAFTAQIIINHVQARDGEFIDNMDQALERAVSNGVKNLLIQPTHLMHGAEYDELVAAVEKYADKFETVTVAEPLLGQVGKDAAQVNNDKQTVALAVVDEAVKEAGFSSLHAAEKDGAAIVLMGHGTAHAAKVTYSQMQTMMNELGYKNVFIGTVEGEPEETACENIIKAVHEAGYTKVILRPLMVVAGDHANNDMADPEDEESWVSQFTASGFFEKIDCQIAGLGRIETVQKLYVDHTKAAIYAMAPANETAEAAGKRVGALIDAIYVQERTDDTDAQCAAAKAAWDALTDEQKELVEGEEADPDYFGRDTGDAKLDNPRNLNGIGENELLVVSFGTSFNGSRAEDIGGIEKALEEAFPGWAVRRAFTAQIIINHVQARDGEFIDNMTQALDRAVLNGVKNLLIQPTHLMHGAEYDELVEATKAYADKMNIVISEPLLGQVGADATQVNADKETVAKAVVAEAVKVAGFESLEAAQQDGTALVLMGHGTAHLAKVTYSQMQTMMNELGYKNVFIGTVEGEPEETACENIIKAVHEAGYTKVILRPLMVVAGDHANNDMADAEDPESWVSQFTAAGFFEKIDCQIEGLGRIPEIQAIYVAHAQAAMDEKGLKAEAAAAPAAALADGVYKATFKTDSSMFHVNEAHKGQGILTVKDGQMTIHISLVSKNITNLFLGLKEDAQKDGADILQPTVDTVKYDDGTTEEVYGFDVPVAALDEEFDLAILGKSGKWKDHKVMVTDPVPEA
;
A
#
# COMPACT_ATOMS: atom_id res chain seq x y z
N MET A 1 5.77 37.15 -8.88
CA MET A 1 5.07 35.94 -8.49
C MET A 1 4.65 35.91 -6.99
N LYS A 2 4.98 36.93 -6.17
CA LYS A 2 4.61 37.01 -4.74
C LYS A 2 3.24 37.69 -4.43
N LYS A 3 2.44 37.99 -5.41
CA LYS A 3 1.10 38.65 -5.23
C LYS A 3 -0.09 37.81 -5.70
N THR A 4 0.12 36.56 -6.10
CA THR A 4 -0.95 35.72 -6.70
C THR A 4 -1.44 34.63 -5.74
N ILE A 5 -0.71 34.33 -4.65
CA ILE A 5 -1.07 33.29 -3.66
C ILE A 5 -2.01 33.87 -2.60
N ALA A 6 -1.85 35.12 -2.22
CA ALA A 6 -2.76 35.80 -1.27
C ALA A 6 -4.18 36.10 -1.81
N LEU A 7 -4.40 35.88 -3.12
CA LEU A 7 -5.69 36.19 -3.77
C LEU A 7 -6.59 34.94 -3.93
N PHE A 8 -6.09 33.73 -3.65
CA PHE A 8 -6.89 32.49 -3.76
C PHE A 8 -7.53 32.08 -2.43
N LEU A 9 -6.98 32.50 -1.29
CA LEU A 9 -7.59 32.28 0.03
C LEU A 9 -8.72 33.29 0.35
N ALA A 10 -8.81 34.38 -0.37
CA ALA A 10 -9.79 35.45 -0.12
C ALA A 10 -11.07 35.38 -0.96
N LEU A 11 -11.32 34.33 -1.75
CA LEU A 11 -12.46 34.27 -2.68
C LEU A 11 -13.59 33.31 -2.27
N VAL A 12 -13.47 32.59 -1.15
CA VAL A 12 -14.50 31.62 -0.71
C VAL A 12 -15.44 32.13 0.38
N MET A 13 -15.17 33.28 0.98
CA MET A 13 -16.00 33.82 2.08
C MET A 13 -16.87 35.02 1.71
N LEU A 14 -17.59 35.00 0.63
CA LEU A 14 -18.52 36.06 0.28
C LEU A 14 -19.89 35.54 -0.09
N ALA A 15 -20.61 34.90 0.84
CA ALA A 15 -22.09 34.86 0.79
C ALA A 15 -22.69 34.31 2.11
N ALA A 16 -22.82 35.12 3.12
CA ALA A 16 -23.78 34.85 4.20
C ALA A 16 -24.47 36.12 4.65
N VAL A 17 -25.58 36.45 4.04
CA VAL A 17 -26.55 37.43 4.58
C VAL A 17 -27.92 36.77 4.62
N GLY A 18 -28.32 36.43 5.84
CA GLY A 18 -29.68 36.58 6.32
C GLY A 18 -30.68 35.50 6.16
N VAL A 19 -31.05 34.82 7.26
CA VAL A 19 -32.49 34.65 7.59
C VAL A 19 -32.68 34.66 9.12
N MET A 20 -33.51 35.56 9.58
CA MET A 20 -33.97 35.67 10.98
C MET A 20 -34.93 34.53 11.36
N GLY A 21 -34.63 33.82 12.43
CA GLY A 21 -35.56 32.97 13.17
C GLY A 21 -36.00 33.65 14.49
N ALA A 22 -37.27 33.75 14.75
CA ALA A 22 -37.88 34.52 15.83
C ALA A 22 -37.57 34.01 17.24
N ALA A 23 -37.00 34.84 18.10
CA ALA A 23 -36.91 34.66 19.55
C ALA A 23 -38.07 35.39 20.28
N PRO A 24 -38.47 34.97 21.49
CA PRO A 24 -39.58 35.54 22.20
C PRO A 24 -39.28 36.94 22.81
N ALA A 25 -40.20 37.85 22.64
CA ALA A 25 -40.13 39.20 23.10
C ALA A 25 -39.98 39.33 24.62
N TYR A 26 -38.99 40.10 25.03
CA TYR A 26 -38.92 41.10 26.09
C TYR A 26 -37.48 41.52 26.31
N ALA A 27 -36.99 42.41 25.46
CA ALA A 27 -35.92 43.36 25.75
C ALA A 27 -36.15 44.55 24.80
N GLU A 28 -36.08 45.75 25.31
CA GLU A 28 -36.18 46.99 24.53
C GLU A 28 -35.12 46.94 23.40
N ASP A 29 -35.53 47.12 22.15
CA ASP A 29 -34.72 47.33 20.97
C ASP A 29 -33.89 48.61 21.13
N ASN A 30 -32.76 48.54 21.82
CA ASN A 30 -31.70 49.54 21.69
C ASN A 30 -30.81 49.06 20.53
N GLU A 31 -31.04 49.56 19.33
CA GLU A 31 -30.04 49.44 18.27
C GLU A 31 -28.66 49.84 18.83
N PRO A 32 -27.58 49.06 18.55
CA PRO A 32 -26.23 49.37 19.02
C PRO A 32 -25.87 50.81 18.66
N SER A 33 -25.33 51.56 19.62
CA SER A 33 -24.95 52.93 19.39
C SER A 33 -23.82 53.05 18.36
N GLU A 34 -23.74 54.17 17.62
CA GLU A 34 -22.61 54.36 16.68
C GLU A 34 -21.25 54.29 17.40
N ALA A 35 -21.20 54.64 18.69
CA ALA A 35 -19.99 54.49 19.50
C ALA A 35 -19.62 53.01 19.77
N ASP A 36 -20.63 52.14 19.93
CA ASP A 36 -20.40 50.71 20.12
C ASP A 36 -19.91 50.05 18.81
N LYS A 37 -20.51 50.44 17.69
CA LYS A 37 -20.06 49.97 16.34
C LYS A 37 -18.64 50.44 16.03
N GLU A 38 -18.30 51.73 16.37
CA GLU A 38 -16.95 52.29 16.17
C GLU A 38 -15.91 51.54 17.05
N ALA A 39 -16.28 51.24 18.30
CA ALA A 39 -15.40 50.47 19.19
C ALA A 39 -15.16 49.06 18.67
N ALA A 40 -16.19 48.36 18.24
CA ALA A 40 -16.10 47.03 17.66
C ALA A 40 -15.27 47.02 16.35
N ALA A 41 -15.54 47.94 15.43
CA ALA A 41 -14.81 48.07 14.17
C ALA A 41 -13.31 48.34 14.36
N LYS A 42 -12.96 49.11 15.41
CA LYS A 42 -11.55 49.34 15.75
C LYS A 42 -10.86 48.06 16.20
N VAL A 43 -11.54 47.21 16.97
CA VAL A 43 -11.00 45.94 17.44
C VAL A 43 -10.90 44.95 16.29
N ALA A 44 -11.92 44.88 15.42
CA ALA A 44 -11.87 44.08 14.19
C ALA A 44 -10.63 44.41 13.34
N ALA A 45 -10.39 45.71 13.10
CA ALA A 45 -9.20 46.14 12.34
C ALA A 45 -7.86 45.77 13.02
N LEU A 46 -7.81 45.65 14.36
CA LEU A 46 -6.62 45.18 15.05
C LEU A 46 -6.45 43.65 14.96
N ILE A 47 -7.55 42.90 14.95
CA ILE A 47 -7.54 41.46 14.74
C ILE A 47 -7.11 41.15 13.30
N ASP A 48 -7.72 41.80 12.30
CA ASP A 48 -7.35 41.62 10.88
C ASP A 48 -5.86 41.96 10.64
N ALA A 49 -5.32 42.94 11.39
CA ALA A 49 -3.90 43.32 11.28
C ALA A 49 -2.90 42.26 11.81
N ILE A 50 -3.33 41.39 12.72
CA ILE A 50 -2.51 40.27 13.21
C ILE A 50 -2.77 38.94 12.45
N TYR A 51 -3.76 38.90 11.61
CA TYR A 51 -4.06 37.75 10.75
C TYR A 51 -3.19 37.79 9.47
N VAL A 52 -1.88 37.63 9.65
CA VAL A 52 -0.88 37.79 8.60
C VAL A 52 0.17 36.68 8.68
N GLN A 53 0.67 36.21 7.52
CA GLN A 53 1.70 35.17 7.45
C GLN A 53 3.14 35.67 7.62
N GLU A 54 3.37 37.01 7.57
CA GLU A 54 4.70 37.57 7.76
C GLU A 54 4.85 38.16 9.17
N ARG A 55 5.90 37.74 9.89
CA ARG A 55 6.27 38.36 11.17
C ARG A 55 7.09 39.61 10.91
N THR A 56 6.75 40.69 11.64
CA THR A 56 7.46 41.97 11.61
C THR A 56 8.00 42.35 13.01
N GLU A 57 8.78 43.40 13.10
CA GLU A 57 9.28 43.92 14.41
C GLU A 57 8.16 44.39 15.34
N THR A 58 6.95 44.65 14.81
CA THR A 58 5.81 45.16 15.60
C THR A 58 4.83 44.05 16.00
N THR A 59 4.94 42.84 15.46
CA THR A 59 3.97 41.76 15.65
C THR A 59 3.63 41.50 17.11
N ASP A 60 4.62 41.43 18.01
CA ASP A 60 4.35 41.23 19.44
C ASP A 60 3.54 42.34 20.08
N ALA A 61 3.83 43.60 19.69
CA ALA A 61 3.09 44.74 20.16
C ALA A 61 1.67 44.82 19.59
N ASP A 62 1.48 44.42 18.32
CA ASP A 62 0.21 44.38 17.63
C ASP A 62 -0.69 43.30 18.23
N CYS A 63 -0.19 42.10 18.52
CA CYS A 63 -0.88 41.03 19.23
C CYS A 63 -1.37 41.50 20.62
N ALA A 64 -0.48 42.12 21.40
CA ALA A 64 -0.84 42.65 22.70
C ALA A 64 -1.88 43.77 22.62
N ALA A 65 -1.83 44.65 21.61
CA ALA A 65 -2.78 45.74 21.39
C ALA A 65 -4.17 45.21 20.98
N ALA A 66 -4.24 44.19 20.09
CA ALA A 66 -5.50 43.57 19.69
C ALA A 66 -6.23 42.98 20.91
N LYS A 67 -5.53 42.15 21.71
CA LYS A 67 -6.10 41.54 22.92
C LYS A 67 -6.52 42.56 23.95
N ALA A 68 -5.71 43.58 24.25
CA ALA A 68 -6.05 44.61 25.19
C ALA A 68 -7.28 45.43 24.75
N ALA A 69 -7.41 45.68 23.45
CA ALA A 69 -8.57 46.39 22.90
C ALA A 69 -9.85 45.51 22.98
N TRP A 70 -9.74 44.22 22.71
CA TRP A 70 -10.83 43.24 22.88
C TRP A 70 -11.29 43.12 24.32
N ASP A 71 -10.36 43.05 25.28
CA ASP A 71 -10.68 42.94 26.70
C ASP A 71 -11.36 44.18 27.26
N ALA A 72 -11.18 45.31 26.60
CA ALA A 72 -11.83 46.56 26.97
C ALA A 72 -13.29 46.67 26.45
N LEU A 73 -13.72 45.81 25.52
CA LEU A 73 -15.08 45.78 25.02
C LEU A 73 -16.05 45.14 26.02
N THR A 74 -17.29 45.67 26.07
CA THR A 74 -18.42 44.97 26.71
C THR A 74 -18.88 43.78 25.84
N ASP A 75 -19.62 42.83 26.43
CA ASP A 75 -20.13 41.68 25.69
C ASP A 75 -21.03 42.09 24.49
N ALA A 76 -21.81 43.19 24.65
CA ALA A 76 -22.61 43.72 23.57
C ALA A 76 -21.76 44.34 22.43
N GLN A 77 -20.58 44.89 22.73
CA GLN A 77 -19.64 45.42 21.74
C GLN A 77 -18.87 44.27 21.06
N LYS A 78 -18.50 43.19 21.81
CA LYS A 78 -17.87 42.01 21.25
C LYS A 78 -18.76 41.34 20.21
N ALA A 79 -20.06 41.26 20.49
CA ALA A 79 -21.05 40.73 19.53
C ALA A 79 -21.18 41.54 18.23
N LEU A 80 -20.55 42.71 18.13
CA LEU A 80 -20.54 43.57 16.95
C LEU A 80 -19.19 43.56 16.22
N VAL A 81 -18.22 42.81 16.72
CA VAL A 81 -16.91 42.67 16.05
C VAL A 81 -17.11 41.90 14.75
N GLU A 82 -16.84 42.58 13.64
CA GLU A 82 -16.99 42.05 12.30
C GLU A 82 -15.90 42.66 11.41
N GLY A 83 -15.00 41.86 10.89
CA GLY A 83 -13.86 42.23 10.04
C GLY A 83 -13.70 41.31 8.87
N GLU A 84 -12.53 41.31 8.27
CA GLU A 84 -12.19 40.32 7.20
C GLU A 84 -12.01 38.94 7.83
N GLU A 85 -11.32 38.86 8.96
CA GLU A 85 -11.04 37.65 9.72
C GLU A 85 -11.49 37.73 11.19
N ALA A 86 -11.87 38.92 11.61
CA ALA A 86 -12.33 39.17 12.96
C ALA A 86 -13.82 38.79 13.10
N ASP A 87 -14.13 38.02 14.12
CA ASP A 87 -15.47 37.59 14.49
C ASP A 87 -15.76 37.86 15.97
N PRO A 88 -17.05 37.80 16.42
CA PRO A 88 -17.41 38.03 17.81
C PRO A 88 -16.81 37.07 18.82
N ASP A 89 -16.34 35.89 18.35
CA ASP A 89 -15.80 34.83 19.17
C ASP A 89 -14.26 34.66 19.06
N TYR A 90 -13.59 35.48 18.25
CA TYR A 90 -12.18 35.35 17.91
C TYR A 90 -11.25 35.05 19.12
N PHE A 91 -11.40 35.83 20.20
CA PHE A 91 -10.66 35.60 21.44
C PHE A 91 -11.49 34.94 22.56
N GLY A 92 -12.77 34.76 22.37
CA GLY A 92 -13.71 34.24 23.37
C GLY A 92 -14.14 32.81 23.17
N ARG A 93 -13.87 32.26 22.01
CA ARG A 93 -14.22 30.87 21.67
C ARG A 93 -13.54 29.87 22.64
N ASP A 94 -14.31 28.93 23.15
CA ASP A 94 -13.77 27.86 23.97
C ASP A 94 -12.98 26.87 23.07
N THR A 95 -11.67 26.92 23.20
CA THR A 95 -10.73 26.07 22.45
C THR A 95 -9.98 25.12 23.36
N GLY A 96 -10.40 24.99 24.63
CA GLY A 96 -9.77 24.15 25.62
C GLY A 96 -8.85 24.91 26.58
N ASP A 97 -8.09 24.18 27.38
CA ASP A 97 -7.27 24.67 28.47
C ASP A 97 -5.80 24.89 28.04
N ALA A 98 -5.42 26.14 27.75
CA ALA A 98 -4.07 26.49 27.33
C ALA A 98 -2.98 26.01 28.30
N SER A 99 -3.29 25.90 29.62
CA SER A 99 -2.31 25.48 30.63
C SER A 99 -1.84 24.03 30.51
N LYS A 100 -2.50 23.23 29.68
CA LYS A 100 -2.12 21.84 29.38
C LYS A 100 -1.06 21.74 28.28
N ASP A 101 -0.86 22.81 27.53
CA ASP A 101 0.13 22.83 26.46
C ASP A 101 1.50 23.33 26.94
N ASN A 102 2.54 22.97 26.21
CA ASN A 102 3.92 23.38 26.44
C ASN A 102 4.51 23.95 25.14
N PRO A 103 4.81 25.26 25.07
CA PRO A 103 5.35 25.86 23.85
C PRO A 103 6.75 25.36 23.46
N ARG A 104 7.43 24.63 24.34
CA ARG A 104 8.75 23.99 24.12
C ARG A 104 9.84 24.94 23.59
N ASN A 105 9.88 26.19 24.10
CA ASN A 105 10.87 27.21 23.74
C ASN A 105 12.13 27.12 24.64
N GLY A 106 12.71 25.94 24.78
CA GLY A 106 13.85 25.72 25.63
C GLY A 106 15.12 26.41 25.12
N ASP A 107 15.87 27.01 26.06
CA ASP A 107 17.24 27.52 25.84
C ASP A 107 18.25 26.63 26.57
N SER A 108 19.53 26.66 26.11
CA SER A 108 20.62 25.89 26.71
C SER A 108 20.36 24.37 26.75
N ILE A 109 19.87 23.86 25.65
CA ILE A 109 19.35 22.50 25.52
C ILE A 109 20.39 21.40 25.18
N GLY A 110 21.66 21.76 24.99
CA GLY A 110 22.71 20.81 24.61
C GLY A 110 23.05 20.83 23.12
N GLU A 111 23.73 19.77 22.66
CA GLU A 111 24.24 19.68 21.29
C GLU A 111 23.26 19.03 20.30
N ASN A 112 22.28 18.28 20.80
CA ASN A 112 21.30 17.55 19.97
C ASN A 112 19.90 18.14 20.15
N GLU A 113 19.29 18.56 19.07
CA GLU A 113 17.92 19.10 19.04
C GLU A 113 17.05 18.31 18.07
N LEU A 114 15.87 17.91 18.55
CA LEU A 114 14.76 17.38 17.77
C LEU A 114 13.68 18.47 17.67
N LEU A 115 13.63 19.17 16.55
CA LEU A 115 12.66 20.21 16.27
C LEU A 115 11.41 19.62 15.63
N VAL A 116 10.29 19.62 16.36
CA VAL A 116 8.99 19.19 15.85
C VAL A 116 8.33 20.38 15.17
N VAL A 117 8.01 20.24 13.88
CA VAL A 117 7.46 21.32 13.06
C VAL A 117 6.05 20.98 12.61
N SER A 118 5.08 21.79 13.02
CA SER A 118 3.67 21.64 12.68
C SER A 118 3.16 22.87 11.94
N PHE A 119 2.07 22.73 11.17
CA PHE A 119 1.30 23.89 10.73
C PHE A 119 0.85 24.71 11.94
N GLY A 120 0.38 24.03 12.95
CA GLY A 120 -0.12 24.59 14.20
C GLY A 120 -1.65 24.60 14.28
N THR A 121 -2.15 24.94 15.47
CA THR A 121 -3.57 25.18 15.72
C THR A 121 -3.76 26.14 16.87
N SER A 122 -4.79 26.97 16.80
CA SER A 122 -5.24 27.84 17.91
C SER A 122 -6.14 27.08 18.90
N PHE A 123 -6.61 25.88 18.57
CA PHE A 123 -7.42 25.03 19.46
C PHE A 123 -6.52 24.37 20.51
N ASN A 124 -6.66 24.82 21.77
CA ASN A 124 -5.77 24.47 22.88
C ASN A 124 -5.77 22.97 23.20
N ASP A 125 -6.96 22.33 23.27
CA ASP A 125 -7.03 20.90 23.55
C ASP A 125 -6.43 20.07 22.41
N SER A 126 -6.73 20.40 21.14
CA SER A 126 -6.13 19.72 19.98
C SER A 126 -4.62 19.94 19.91
N ARG A 127 -4.13 21.14 20.26
CA ARG A 127 -2.68 21.40 20.33
C ARG A 127 -2.00 20.54 21.37
N ALA A 128 -2.60 20.42 22.56
CA ALA A 128 -2.05 19.61 23.64
C ALA A 128 -2.13 18.10 23.38
N GLU A 129 -3.24 17.62 22.79
CA GLU A 129 -3.46 16.18 22.58
C GLU A 129 -2.84 15.67 21.27
N ASP A 130 -3.00 16.39 20.16
CA ASP A 130 -2.54 15.96 18.85
C ASP A 130 -1.04 16.26 18.66
N ILE A 131 -0.62 17.54 18.77
CA ILE A 131 0.79 17.93 18.62
C ILE A 131 1.59 17.50 19.87
N GLY A 132 1.09 17.84 21.05
CA GLY A 132 1.74 17.51 22.33
C GLY A 132 1.87 16.01 22.56
N GLY A 133 0.94 15.19 22.04
CA GLY A 133 1.03 13.72 22.05
C GLY A 133 2.21 13.20 21.24
N ILE A 134 2.40 13.71 20.03
CA ILE A 134 3.57 13.36 19.18
C ILE A 134 4.87 13.78 19.86
N GLU A 135 4.93 15.02 20.35
CA GLU A 135 6.13 15.55 21.04
C GLU A 135 6.49 14.77 22.28
N ALA A 136 5.50 14.34 23.07
CA ALA A 136 5.72 13.53 24.26
C ALA A 136 6.24 12.13 23.90
N ALA A 137 5.73 11.51 22.83
CA ALA A 137 6.22 10.23 22.34
C ALA A 137 7.68 10.35 21.86
N LEU A 138 8.02 11.40 21.15
CA LEU A 138 9.38 11.68 20.69
C LEU A 138 10.33 11.96 21.86
N GLU A 139 9.92 12.75 22.85
CA GLU A 139 10.71 13.02 24.05
C GLU A 139 10.98 11.75 24.86
N ALA A 140 10.01 10.86 24.94
CA ALA A 140 10.17 9.57 25.62
C ALA A 140 11.11 8.62 24.86
N ALA A 141 11.06 8.63 23.53
CA ALA A 141 11.87 7.75 22.68
C ALA A 141 13.33 8.22 22.54
N PHE A 142 13.57 9.53 22.59
CA PHE A 142 14.89 10.14 22.35
C PHE A 142 15.36 11.02 23.53
N PRO A 143 15.67 10.43 24.69
CA PRO A 143 16.01 11.20 25.91
C PRO A 143 17.32 12.01 25.81
N ASP A 144 18.18 11.69 24.85
CA ASP A 144 19.44 12.42 24.57
C ASP A 144 19.26 13.61 23.60
N TRP A 145 18.01 13.83 23.13
CA TRP A 145 17.63 14.90 22.23
C TRP A 145 16.67 15.88 22.93
N ALA A 146 16.93 17.16 22.83
CA ALA A 146 16.01 18.16 23.32
C ALA A 146 14.86 18.38 22.32
N VAL A 147 13.65 18.03 22.71
CA VAL A 147 12.45 18.20 21.86
C VAL A 147 11.96 19.64 21.98
N ARG A 148 11.95 20.36 20.83
CA ARG A 148 11.43 21.72 20.69
C ARG A 148 10.33 21.77 19.65
N ARG A 149 9.57 22.86 19.63
CA ARG A 149 8.43 23.10 18.74
C ARG A 149 8.66 24.30 17.83
N ALA A 150 8.18 24.21 16.58
CA ALA A 150 7.96 25.36 15.71
C ALA A 150 6.64 25.20 14.95
N PHE A 151 6.02 26.32 14.60
CA PHE A 151 4.87 26.35 13.70
C PHE A 151 5.21 27.04 12.38
N THR A 152 4.56 26.61 11.30
CA THR A 152 4.70 27.22 9.97
C THR A 152 3.69 28.34 9.75
N ALA A 153 2.48 28.26 10.35
CA ALA A 153 1.42 29.24 10.18
C ALA A 153 1.57 30.43 11.15
N GLN A 154 2.08 31.57 10.66
CA GLN A 154 2.26 32.77 11.48
C GLN A 154 0.93 33.31 12.03
N ILE A 155 -0.16 33.17 11.28
CA ILE A 155 -1.51 33.57 11.74
C ILE A 155 -1.91 32.83 13.01
N ILE A 156 -1.62 31.53 13.09
CA ILE A 156 -1.89 30.72 14.28
C ILE A 156 -1.00 31.15 15.45
N ILE A 157 0.30 31.37 15.19
CA ILE A 157 1.24 31.89 16.22
C ILE A 157 0.73 33.22 16.79
N ASN A 158 0.34 34.13 15.93
CA ASN A 158 -0.17 35.45 16.35
C ASN A 158 -1.46 35.33 17.18
N HIS A 159 -2.38 34.46 16.79
CA HIS A 159 -3.63 34.23 17.51
C HIS A 159 -3.36 33.64 18.92
N VAL A 160 -2.53 32.59 19.01
CA VAL A 160 -2.16 31.97 20.30
C VAL A 160 -1.42 32.94 21.18
N GLN A 161 -0.47 33.71 20.63
CA GLN A 161 0.24 34.76 21.36
C GLN A 161 -0.70 35.87 21.88
N ALA A 162 -1.61 36.34 21.02
CA ALA A 162 -2.54 37.38 21.40
C ALA A 162 -3.53 36.92 22.47
N ARG A 163 -4.15 35.73 22.28
CA ARG A 163 -5.20 35.20 23.16
C ARG A 163 -4.65 34.67 24.47
N ASP A 164 -3.61 33.81 24.41
CA ASP A 164 -3.13 33.04 25.55
C ASP A 164 -1.83 33.60 26.17
N GLY A 165 -1.15 34.53 25.46
CA GLY A 165 0.15 35.06 25.85
C GLY A 165 1.29 34.03 25.68
N GLU A 166 1.10 32.95 24.94
CA GLU A 166 2.09 31.93 24.67
C GLU A 166 2.89 32.25 23.40
N PHE A 167 4.21 32.15 23.50
CA PHE A 167 5.11 32.39 22.39
C PHE A 167 5.54 31.08 21.78
N ILE A 168 5.17 30.82 20.54
CA ILE A 168 5.60 29.68 19.75
C ILE A 168 6.53 30.19 18.66
N ASP A 169 7.69 29.58 18.49
CA ASP A 169 8.65 29.95 17.44
C ASP A 169 8.08 29.62 16.06
N ASN A 170 8.23 30.53 15.09
CA ASN A 170 8.15 30.14 13.68
C ASN A 170 9.46 29.51 13.23
N MET A 171 9.51 29.00 11.96
CA MET A 171 10.69 28.29 11.44
C MET A 171 11.99 29.08 11.58
N ASP A 172 12.00 30.37 11.17
CA ASP A 172 13.22 31.17 11.24
C ASP A 172 13.66 31.41 12.70
N GLN A 173 12.72 31.70 13.60
CA GLN A 173 12.98 31.87 15.02
C GLN A 173 13.53 30.57 15.66
N ALA A 174 12.94 29.42 15.33
CA ALA A 174 13.37 28.14 15.84
C ALA A 174 14.80 27.77 15.38
N LEU A 175 15.12 27.99 14.10
CA LEU A 175 16.44 27.73 13.54
C LEU A 175 17.50 28.73 14.12
N GLU A 176 17.16 30.01 14.25
CA GLU A 176 18.04 30.98 14.88
C GLU A 176 18.30 30.64 16.37
N ARG A 177 17.28 30.16 17.07
CA ARG A 177 17.40 29.70 18.46
C ARG A 177 18.27 28.45 18.55
N ALA A 178 18.14 27.49 17.64
CA ALA A 178 19.02 26.31 17.59
C ALA A 178 20.49 26.72 17.43
N VAL A 179 20.78 27.64 16.51
CA VAL A 179 22.14 28.19 16.34
C VAL A 179 22.60 28.90 17.61
N SER A 180 21.76 29.71 18.24
CA SER A 180 22.08 30.44 19.46
C SER A 180 22.29 29.50 20.66
N ASN A 181 21.61 28.37 20.72
CA ASN A 181 21.78 27.30 21.70
C ASN A 181 23.10 26.52 21.51
N GLY A 182 23.77 26.67 20.37
CA GLY A 182 24.97 25.93 20.04
C GLY A 182 24.71 24.46 19.66
N VAL A 183 23.53 24.21 19.09
CA VAL A 183 23.18 22.90 18.58
C VAL A 183 24.15 22.48 17.47
N LYS A 184 24.60 21.24 17.52
CA LYS A 184 25.47 20.64 16.50
C LYS A 184 24.71 19.71 15.59
N ASN A 185 23.83 18.91 16.19
CA ASN A 185 23.01 17.93 15.48
C ASN A 185 21.55 18.37 15.54
N LEU A 186 20.99 18.79 14.43
CA LEU A 186 19.60 19.21 14.30
C LEU A 186 18.82 18.20 13.48
N LEU A 187 17.80 17.61 14.11
CA LEU A 187 16.83 16.77 13.44
C LEU A 187 15.49 17.49 13.41
N ILE A 188 14.87 17.57 12.26
CA ILE A 188 13.55 18.16 12.09
C ILE A 188 12.54 17.04 11.83
N GLN A 189 11.53 16.91 12.70
CA GLN A 189 10.39 16.04 12.47
C GLN A 189 9.18 16.88 12.06
N PRO A 190 8.82 16.91 10.76
CA PRO A 190 7.60 17.54 10.32
C PRO A 190 6.40 16.69 10.77
N THR A 191 5.38 17.33 11.31
CA THR A 191 4.09 16.67 11.59
C THR A 191 3.11 16.81 10.43
N HIS A 192 3.58 17.23 9.27
CA HIS A 192 2.77 17.28 8.04
C HIS A 192 2.25 15.88 7.64
N LEU A 193 1.11 15.86 6.98
CA LEU A 193 0.52 14.61 6.51
C LEU A 193 1.34 14.00 5.36
N MET A 194 1.89 14.84 4.47
CA MET A 194 2.55 14.44 3.21
C MET A 194 3.62 15.46 2.77
N HIS A 195 4.38 15.12 1.73
CA HIS A 195 5.31 16.03 1.05
C HIS A 195 4.54 17.06 0.22
N GLY A 196 3.88 17.99 0.89
CA GLY A 196 3.12 19.09 0.28
C GLY A 196 3.94 20.38 0.17
N ALA A 197 3.28 21.47 -0.20
CA ALA A 197 3.92 22.78 -0.36
C ALA A 197 4.62 23.26 0.93
N GLU A 198 4.00 23.05 2.08
CA GLU A 198 4.56 23.42 3.39
C GLU A 198 5.80 22.61 3.76
N TYR A 199 5.83 21.32 3.38
CA TYR A 199 7.02 20.49 3.53
C TYR A 199 8.17 21.02 2.66
N ASP A 200 7.90 21.41 1.42
CA ASP A 200 8.91 21.98 0.51
C ASP A 200 9.45 23.31 1.05
N GLU A 201 8.59 24.16 1.61
CA GLU A 201 8.97 25.41 2.25
C GLU A 201 9.83 25.18 3.51
N LEU A 202 9.49 24.17 4.31
CA LEU A 202 10.26 23.73 5.49
C LEU A 202 11.67 23.31 5.07
N VAL A 203 11.81 22.41 4.09
CA VAL A 203 13.09 21.94 3.58
C VAL A 203 13.92 23.13 3.08
N ALA A 204 13.33 24.03 2.29
CA ALA A 204 14.00 25.22 1.78
C ALA A 204 14.41 26.21 2.90
N ALA A 205 13.69 26.26 4.02
CA ALA A 205 14.08 27.06 5.17
C ALA A 205 15.29 26.44 5.89
N VAL A 206 15.28 25.12 6.08
CA VAL A 206 16.39 24.35 6.71
C VAL A 206 17.67 24.46 5.91
N GLU A 207 17.61 24.39 4.58
CA GLU A 207 18.77 24.48 3.70
C GLU A 207 19.57 25.79 3.91
N LYS A 208 18.90 26.90 4.26
CA LYS A 208 19.56 28.20 4.52
C LYS A 208 20.47 28.19 5.77
N TYR A 209 20.22 27.26 6.68
CA TYR A 209 20.94 27.12 7.95
C TYR A 209 21.83 25.87 8.01
N ALA A 210 21.80 25.02 6.99
CA ALA A 210 22.52 23.73 6.99
C ALA A 210 24.01 23.85 7.31
N ASP A 211 24.67 24.95 6.87
CA ASP A 211 26.09 25.23 7.15
C ASP A 211 26.40 25.64 8.61
N LYS A 212 25.38 25.80 9.45
CA LYS A 212 25.51 26.18 10.87
C LYS A 212 25.61 24.97 11.80
N PHE A 213 25.30 23.79 11.32
CA PHE A 213 25.25 22.55 12.09
C PHE A 213 26.32 21.55 11.63
N GLU A 214 26.73 20.64 12.50
CA GLU A 214 27.59 19.50 12.12
C GLU A 214 26.78 18.49 11.29
N THR A 215 25.53 18.23 11.71
CA THR A 215 24.55 17.44 10.95
C THR A 215 23.19 18.12 10.98
N VAL A 216 22.44 18.07 9.87
CA VAL A 216 21.05 18.49 9.81
C VAL A 216 20.28 17.52 8.91
N THR A 217 19.12 17.05 9.38
CA THR A 217 18.30 16.08 8.65
C THR A 217 16.82 16.39 8.88
N VAL A 218 16.01 16.24 7.84
CA VAL A 218 14.55 16.31 7.90
C VAL A 218 14.01 14.90 7.76
N ALA A 219 13.19 14.49 8.74
CA ALA A 219 12.54 13.18 8.72
C ALA A 219 11.31 13.18 7.77
N GLU A 220 10.83 11.98 7.45
CA GLU A 220 9.63 11.78 6.62
C GLU A 220 8.37 12.34 7.31
N PRO A 221 7.42 12.92 6.55
CA PRO A 221 6.09 13.23 7.03
C PRO A 221 5.25 11.96 7.22
N LEU A 222 4.06 12.06 7.82
CA LEU A 222 3.27 10.92 8.30
C LEU A 222 3.01 9.82 7.26
N LEU A 223 2.62 10.19 6.03
CA LEU A 223 2.24 9.22 5.00
C LEU A 223 3.41 8.83 4.07
N GLY A 224 4.64 9.22 4.45
CA GLY A 224 5.86 8.87 3.74
C GLY A 224 5.88 9.34 2.29
N GLN A 225 6.59 8.62 1.45
CA GLN A 225 6.79 8.99 0.05
C GLN A 225 5.50 9.11 -0.74
N VAL A 226 5.41 10.17 -1.56
CA VAL A 226 4.33 10.37 -2.52
C VAL A 226 4.71 9.66 -3.81
N GLY A 227 4.04 8.60 -4.17
CA GLY A 227 4.25 7.93 -5.45
C GLY A 227 3.86 8.78 -6.66
N LYS A 228 4.01 8.24 -7.86
CA LYS A 228 3.69 8.94 -9.12
C LYS A 228 2.20 8.98 -9.43
N ASP A 229 1.44 8.03 -8.92
CA ASP A 229 0.01 7.85 -9.19
C ASP A 229 -0.73 7.26 -7.97
N ALA A 230 -2.04 7.16 -8.06
CA ALA A 230 -2.90 6.69 -6.99
C ALA A 230 -2.69 5.21 -6.60
N ALA A 231 -2.06 4.41 -7.45
CA ALA A 231 -1.81 2.99 -7.17
C ALA A 231 -0.54 2.74 -6.35
N GLN A 232 0.30 3.77 -6.18
CA GLN A 232 1.53 3.64 -5.40
C GLN A 232 1.28 3.91 -3.92
N VAL A 233 0.88 2.89 -3.19
CA VAL A 233 0.70 2.93 -1.73
C VAL A 233 1.97 2.46 -1.01
N ASN A 234 2.05 2.70 0.29
CA ASN A 234 3.16 2.31 1.15
C ASN A 234 2.65 1.90 2.55
N ASN A 235 3.54 1.38 3.38
CA ASN A 235 3.18 0.92 4.72
C ASN A 235 2.73 2.04 5.65
N ASP A 236 3.25 3.25 5.52
CA ASP A 236 2.81 4.38 6.36
C ASP A 236 1.33 4.65 6.13
N LYS A 237 0.89 4.65 4.87
CA LYS A 237 -0.52 4.76 4.49
C LYS A 237 -1.35 3.61 5.04
N GLN A 238 -0.81 2.37 4.99
CA GLN A 238 -1.49 1.20 5.56
C GLN A 238 -1.61 1.32 7.09
N THR A 239 -0.55 1.68 7.78
CA THR A 239 -0.53 1.86 9.23
C THR A 239 -1.53 2.92 9.68
N VAL A 240 -1.55 4.07 9.00
CA VAL A 240 -2.49 5.15 9.30
C VAL A 240 -3.93 4.74 8.97
N ALA A 241 -4.17 4.07 7.83
CA ALA A 241 -5.49 3.57 7.46
C ALA A 241 -6.08 2.61 8.51
N LEU A 242 -5.28 1.64 8.97
CA LEU A 242 -5.67 0.70 10.02
C LEU A 242 -5.98 1.44 11.33
N ALA A 243 -5.09 2.34 11.76
CA ALA A 243 -5.19 3.03 13.03
C ALA A 243 -6.40 3.99 13.08
N VAL A 244 -6.62 4.81 12.06
CA VAL A 244 -7.73 5.78 12.03
C VAL A 244 -9.09 5.10 11.93
N VAL A 245 -9.19 4.00 11.17
CA VAL A 245 -10.44 3.24 11.05
C VAL A 245 -10.78 2.53 12.35
N ASP A 246 -9.79 1.92 13.02
CA ASP A 246 -10.00 1.27 14.32
C ASP A 246 -10.49 2.25 15.39
N GLU A 247 -9.86 3.43 15.49
CA GLU A 247 -10.30 4.48 16.41
C GLU A 247 -11.70 5.02 16.07
N ALA A 248 -12.02 5.23 14.78
CA ALA A 248 -13.34 5.68 14.36
C ALA A 248 -14.44 4.67 14.73
N VAL A 249 -14.18 3.40 14.50
CA VAL A 249 -15.08 2.28 14.83
C VAL A 249 -15.31 2.19 16.34
N LYS A 250 -14.22 2.26 17.12
CA LYS A 250 -14.25 2.15 18.58
C LYS A 250 -14.99 3.33 19.21
N GLU A 251 -14.73 4.56 18.78
CA GLU A 251 -15.39 5.77 19.26
C GLU A 251 -16.89 5.78 18.94
N ALA A 252 -17.27 5.29 17.75
CA ALA A 252 -18.67 5.10 17.36
C ALA A 252 -19.39 3.96 18.11
N GLY A 253 -18.65 3.15 18.89
CA GLY A 253 -19.16 2.06 19.73
C GLY A 253 -19.39 0.74 19.00
N PHE A 254 -18.79 0.55 17.82
CA PHE A 254 -18.82 -0.72 17.09
C PHE A 254 -17.68 -1.64 17.53
N SER A 255 -17.89 -2.94 17.42
CA SER A 255 -16.89 -3.96 17.74
C SER A 255 -15.88 -4.21 16.60
N SER A 256 -16.21 -3.79 15.38
CA SER A 256 -15.34 -3.91 14.19
C SER A 256 -15.90 -3.06 13.04
N LEU A 257 -15.08 -2.78 12.03
CA LEU A 257 -15.52 -2.10 10.80
C LEU A 257 -16.64 -2.87 10.10
N HIS A 258 -16.55 -4.20 10.06
CA HIS A 258 -17.63 -5.04 9.51
C HIS A 258 -18.94 -4.92 10.30
N ALA A 259 -18.88 -4.75 11.62
CA ALA A 259 -20.07 -4.50 12.41
C ALA A 259 -20.72 -3.15 12.08
N ALA A 260 -19.92 -2.11 11.81
CA ALA A 260 -20.38 -0.80 11.34
C ALA A 260 -21.00 -0.91 9.93
N GLU A 261 -20.35 -1.61 9.00
CA GLU A 261 -20.85 -1.88 7.65
C GLU A 261 -22.21 -2.55 7.69
N LYS A 262 -22.33 -3.61 8.49
CA LYS A 262 -23.58 -4.35 8.65
C LYS A 262 -24.72 -3.53 9.29
N ASP A 263 -24.39 -2.53 10.09
CA ASP A 263 -25.33 -1.56 10.67
C ASP A 263 -25.70 -0.42 9.70
N GLY A 264 -25.13 -0.44 8.48
CA GLY A 264 -25.34 0.57 7.43
C GLY A 264 -24.53 1.84 7.64
N ALA A 265 -23.42 1.77 8.39
CA ALA A 265 -22.57 2.91 8.68
C ALA A 265 -21.33 2.94 7.76
N ALA A 266 -21.09 4.10 7.14
CA ALA A 266 -19.85 4.43 6.46
C ALA A 266 -18.98 5.33 7.33
N ILE A 267 -17.66 5.23 7.17
CA ILE A 267 -16.69 6.18 7.71
C ILE A 267 -16.26 7.10 6.58
N VAL A 268 -16.31 8.39 6.80
CA VAL A 268 -15.80 9.41 5.88
C VAL A 268 -14.65 10.11 6.55
N LEU A 269 -13.47 9.96 6.00
CA LEU A 269 -12.25 10.58 6.48
C LEU A 269 -11.99 11.86 5.69
N MET A 270 -12.03 13.01 6.37
CA MET A 270 -11.92 14.34 5.77
C MET A 270 -10.49 14.88 5.91
N GLY A 271 -9.74 14.96 4.80
CA GLY A 271 -8.47 15.67 4.70
C GLY A 271 -8.66 17.14 4.36
N HIS A 272 -7.56 17.91 4.35
CA HIS A 272 -7.60 19.32 3.94
C HIS A 272 -7.82 19.46 2.42
N GLY A 273 -7.06 18.73 1.61
CA GLY A 273 -6.94 18.96 0.18
C GLY A 273 -5.75 19.86 -0.14
N THR A 274 -5.30 19.89 -1.37
CA THR A 274 -4.21 20.76 -1.82
C THR A 274 -4.13 20.83 -3.35
N ALA A 275 -3.81 21.99 -3.89
CA ALA A 275 -3.47 22.16 -5.30
C ALA A 275 -2.06 21.62 -5.67
N HIS A 276 -1.24 21.26 -4.67
CA HIS A 276 0.08 20.70 -4.87
C HIS A 276 0.00 19.31 -5.53
N ALA A 277 1.08 18.89 -6.22
CA ALA A 277 1.15 17.56 -6.84
C ALA A 277 0.91 16.39 -5.84
N ALA A 278 1.27 16.60 -4.57
CA ALA A 278 1.04 15.65 -3.49
C ALA A 278 -0.44 15.34 -3.20
N LYS A 279 -1.40 16.04 -3.81
CA LYS A 279 -2.84 15.74 -3.66
C LYS A 279 -3.19 14.27 -4.02
N VAL A 280 -2.36 13.63 -4.86
CA VAL A 280 -2.51 12.20 -5.19
C VAL A 280 -2.48 11.30 -3.96
N THR A 281 -1.89 11.75 -2.84
CA THR A 281 -1.87 11.02 -1.56
C THR A 281 -3.28 10.71 -1.04
N TYR A 282 -4.26 11.57 -1.27
CA TYR A 282 -5.66 11.28 -0.89
C TYR A 282 -6.25 10.15 -1.72
N SER A 283 -5.99 10.12 -3.02
CA SER A 283 -6.39 9.00 -3.89
C SER A 283 -5.63 7.71 -3.52
N GLN A 284 -4.35 7.80 -3.10
CA GLN A 284 -3.57 6.67 -2.57
C GLN A 284 -4.17 6.12 -1.27
N MET A 285 -4.64 7.00 -0.37
CA MET A 285 -5.34 6.55 0.85
C MET A 285 -6.63 5.80 0.51
N GLN A 286 -7.41 6.26 -0.47
CA GLN A 286 -8.59 5.52 -0.92
C GLN A 286 -8.22 4.17 -1.54
N THR A 287 -7.14 4.12 -2.33
CA THR A 287 -6.61 2.85 -2.88
C THR A 287 -6.23 1.90 -1.74
N MET A 288 -5.51 2.39 -0.72
CA MET A 288 -5.16 1.58 0.46
C MET A 288 -6.40 1.06 1.19
N MET A 289 -7.45 1.87 1.38
CA MET A 289 -8.71 1.40 1.97
C MET A 289 -9.34 0.28 1.15
N ASN A 290 -9.30 0.40 -0.19
CA ASN A 290 -9.84 -0.63 -1.09
C ASN A 290 -9.00 -1.93 -1.03
N GLU A 291 -7.68 -1.84 -1.00
CA GLU A 291 -6.77 -2.99 -0.87
C GLU A 291 -6.93 -3.71 0.47
N LEU A 292 -7.23 -2.97 1.54
CA LEU A 292 -7.59 -3.54 2.85
C LEU A 292 -9.01 -4.15 2.87
N GLY A 293 -9.78 -4.05 1.79
CA GLY A 293 -11.15 -4.54 1.70
C GLY A 293 -12.18 -3.67 2.44
N TYR A 294 -11.86 -2.43 2.76
CA TYR A 294 -12.69 -1.49 3.53
C TYR A 294 -13.72 -0.79 2.64
N LYS A 295 -14.81 -1.49 2.31
CA LYS A 295 -15.86 -1.02 1.37
C LYS A 295 -16.67 0.16 1.87
N ASN A 296 -16.72 0.38 3.17
CA ASN A 296 -17.49 1.43 3.83
C ASN A 296 -16.59 2.58 4.36
N VAL A 297 -15.41 2.78 3.78
CA VAL A 297 -14.51 3.90 4.12
C VAL A 297 -14.26 4.77 2.88
N PHE A 298 -14.48 6.06 3.01
CA PHE A 298 -14.39 7.04 1.93
C PHE A 298 -13.44 8.18 2.32
N ILE A 299 -12.62 8.63 1.40
CA ILE A 299 -11.69 9.74 1.60
C ILE A 299 -12.23 10.99 0.90
N GLY A 300 -12.45 12.05 1.67
CA GLY A 300 -12.81 13.35 1.14
C GLY A 300 -11.85 14.45 1.57
N THR A 301 -11.99 15.67 1.01
CA THR A 301 -11.16 16.82 1.36
C THR A 301 -11.99 18.11 1.40
N VAL A 302 -11.63 19.02 2.30
CA VAL A 302 -12.28 20.33 2.44
C VAL A 302 -12.20 21.13 1.14
N GLU A 303 -11.00 21.22 0.55
CA GLU A 303 -10.75 21.99 -0.66
C GLU A 303 -11.28 21.32 -1.95
N GLY A 304 -11.80 20.08 -1.87
CA GLY A 304 -12.24 19.33 -3.05
C GLY A 304 -11.11 19.07 -4.06
N GLU A 305 -9.89 18.90 -3.57
CA GLU A 305 -8.70 18.61 -4.37
C GLU A 305 -7.99 17.35 -3.85
N PRO A 306 -8.01 16.26 -4.62
CA PRO A 306 -8.52 16.13 -6.02
C PRO A 306 -10.07 16.18 -6.10
N GLU A 307 -10.62 16.50 -7.28
CA GLU A 307 -12.06 16.79 -7.48
C GLU A 307 -13.01 15.68 -6.99
N GLU A 308 -12.61 14.43 -7.11
CA GLU A 308 -13.38 13.28 -6.63
C GLU A 308 -13.60 13.27 -5.11
N THR A 309 -12.77 13.99 -4.35
CA THR A 309 -12.83 14.07 -2.88
C THR A 309 -13.72 15.21 -2.36
N ALA A 310 -14.33 16.00 -3.24
CA ALA A 310 -15.24 17.07 -2.85
C ALA A 310 -16.46 16.54 -2.07
N CYS A 311 -16.94 17.29 -1.09
CA CYS A 311 -18.03 16.88 -0.18
C CYS A 311 -19.25 16.34 -0.94
N GLU A 312 -19.71 17.03 -2.00
CA GLU A 312 -20.85 16.61 -2.81
C GLU A 312 -20.65 15.25 -3.50
N ASN A 313 -19.40 14.96 -3.94
CA ASN A 313 -19.05 13.70 -4.56
C ASN A 313 -19.01 12.56 -3.51
N ILE A 314 -18.51 12.83 -2.32
CA ILE A 314 -18.50 11.88 -1.21
C ILE A 314 -19.91 11.55 -0.72
N ILE A 315 -20.78 12.57 -0.54
CA ILE A 315 -22.20 12.37 -0.20
C ILE A 315 -22.85 11.40 -1.20
N LYS A 316 -22.61 11.63 -2.49
CA LYS A 316 -23.16 10.80 -3.57
C LYS A 316 -22.58 9.38 -3.51
N ALA A 317 -21.26 9.22 -3.36
CA ALA A 317 -20.60 7.91 -3.31
C ALA A 317 -21.09 7.06 -2.13
N VAL A 318 -21.20 7.65 -0.93
CA VAL A 318 -21.69 6.97 0.27
C VAL A 318 -23.16 6.53 0.10
N HIS A 319 -24.00 7.40 -0.48
CA HIS A 319 -25.40 7.08 -0.75
C HIS A 319 -25.56 5.99 -1.82
N GLU A 320 -24.82 6.07 -2.93
CA GLU A 320 -24.83 5.06 -4.00
C GLU A 320 -24.31 3.69 -3.54
N ALA A 321 -23.37 3.67 -2.57
CA ALA A 321 -22.94 2.45 -1.90
C ALA A 321 -23.97 1.86 -0.91
N GLY A 322 -25.09 2.56 -0.66
CA GLY A 322 -26.23 2.08 0.12
C GLY A 322 -26.12 2.31 1.63
N TYR A 323 -25.19 3.10 2.11
CA TYR A 323 -25.06 3.43 3.53
C TYR A 323 -26.04 4.55 3.93
N THR A 324 -26.62 4.43 5.13
CA THR A 324 -27.60 5.39 5.68
C THR A 324 -27.11 6.09 6.94
N LYS A 325 -25.97 5.71 7.47
CA LYS A 325 -25.31 6.34 8.62
C LYS A 325 -23.88 6.71 8.26
N VAL A 326 -23.42 7.82 8.81
CA VAL A 326 -22.08 8.34 8.49
C VAL A 326 -21.34 8.69 9.77
N ILE A 327 -20.07 8.33 9.84
CA ILE A 327 -19.11 8.78 10.84
C ILE A 327 -18.15 9.70 10.10
N LEU A 328 -18.16 11.01 10.42
CA LEU A 328 -17.21 11.99 9.90
C LEU A 328 -16.03 12.10 10.86
N ARG A 329 -14.82 11.96 10.35
CA ARG A 329 -13.58 12.08 11.15
C ARG A 329 -12.47 12.75 10.33
N PRO A 330 -11.61 13.61 10.93
CA PRO A 330 -10.52 14.21 10.17
C PRO A 330 -9.45 13.17 9.76
N LEU A 331 -8.97 13.27 8.53
CA LEU A 331 -7.71 12.71 8.05
C LEU A 331 -6.65 13.81 8.07
N MET A 332 -6.47 14.39 9.24
CA MET A 332 -5.54 15.48 9.54
C MET A 332 -4.79 15.15 10.82
N VAL A 333 -3.52 15.52 10.87
CA VAL A 333 -2.71 15.25 12.07
C VAL A 333 -3.27 15.98 13.27
N VAL A 334 -3.77 17.19 13.07
CA VAL A 334 -4.35 18.05 14.12
C VAL A 334 -5.81 18.35 13.79
N ALA A 335 -6.72 18.14 14.74
CA ALA A 335 -8.11 18.53 14.63
C ALA A 335 -8.27 20.03 15.01
N GLY A 336 -7.89 20.90 14.11
CA GLY A 336 -7.98 22.36 14.25
C GLY A 336 -9.27 22.94 13.70
N ASP A 337 -9.16 24.07 13.03
CA ASP A 337 -10.28 24.86 12.50
C ASP A 337 -11.15 24.07 11.54
N HIS A 338 -10.55 23.46 10.51
CA HIS A 338 -11.28 22.63 9.53
C HIS A 338 -12.09 21.47 10.15
N ALA A 339 -11.59 20.84 11.22
CA ALA A 339 -12.34 19.79 11.89
C ALA A 339 -13.50 20.30 12.74
N ASN A 340 -13.34 21.48 13.34
CA ASN A 340 -14.36 22.09 14.20
C ASN A 340 -15.41 22.85 13.37
N ASN A 341 -14.98 23.63 12.38
CA ASN A 341 -15.86 24.49 11.59
C ASN A 341 -16.29 23.80 10.29
N ASP A 342 -15.40 23.54 9.33
CA ASP A 342 -15.79 23.00 8.02
C ASP A 342 -16.36 21.57 8.07
N MET A 343 -15.96 20.76 9.06
CA MET A 343 -16.53 19.42 9.21
C MET A 343 -17.76 19.39 10.11
N ALA A 344 -17.69 19.99 11.30
CA ALA A 344 -18.59 19.65 12.39
C ALA A 344 -19.54 20.76 12.86
N ASP A 345 -19.46 21.99 12.35
CA ASP A 345 -20.33 23.07 12.77
C ASP A 345 -21.73 22.94 12.15
N PRO A 346 -22.79 22.66 12.94
CA PRO A 346 -24.15 22.52 12.42
C PRO A 346 -24.82 23.87 12.14
N GLU A 347 -24.23 25.02 12.55
CA GLU A 347 -24.72 26.34 12.30
C GLU A 347 -24.20 26.92 10.97
N ASP A 348 -23.11 26.39 10.44
CA ASP A 348 -22.60 26.70 9.12
C ASP A 348 -23.26 25.82 8.05
N GLU A 349 -23.93 26.44 7.06
CA GLU A 349 -24.59 25.74 5.95
C GLU A 349 -23.57 25.07 5.01
N GLU A 350 -22.32 25.54 4.98
CA GLU A 350 -21.24 25.01 4.14
C GLU A 350 -20.45 23.90 4.82
N SER A 351 -20.64 23.69 6.13
CA SER A 351 -19.99 22.57 6.83
C SER A 351 -20.43 21.21 6.31
N TRP A 352 -19.55 20.21 6.43
CA TRP A 352 -19.87 18.85 5.98
C TRP A 352 -21.07 18.25 6.70
N VAL A 353 -21.17 18.43 8.02
CA VAL A 353 -22.32 17.93 8.79
C VAL A 353 -23.64 18.53 8.28
N SER A 354 -23.66 19.82 7.94
CA SER A 354 -24.82 20.51 7.38
C SER A 354 -25.15 20.03 5.97
N GLN A 355 -24.15 19.89 5.07
CA GLN A 355 -24.34 19.39 3.72
C GLN A 355 -24.84 17.93 3.71
N PHE A 356 -24.24 17.04 4.52
CA PHE A 356 -24.70 15.66 4.70
C PHE A 356 -26.15 15.62 5.23
N THR A 357 -26.49 16.48 6.21
CA THR A 357 -27.84 16.60 6.75
C THR A 357 -28.83 17.10 5.69
N ALA A 358 -28.46 18.15 4.95
CA ALA A 358 -29.29 18.75 3.92
C ALA A 358 -29.57 17.80 2.73
N SER A 359 -28.67 16.85 2.46
CA SER A 359 -28.86 15.84 1.42
C SER A 359 -30.11 14.96 1.65
N GLY A 360 -30.48 14.76 2.91
CA GLY A 360 -31.62 13.92 3.29
C GLY A 360 -31.43 12.42 3.07
N PHE A 361 -30.21 11.97 2.77
CA PHE A 361 -29.88 10.56 2.51
C PHE A 361 -29.57 9.77 3.78
N PHE A 362 -29.12 10.47 4.85
CA PHE A 362 -28.55 9.84 6.03
C PHE A 362 -29.45 9.98 7.27
N GLU A 363 -29.65 8.87 7.97
CA GLU A 363 -30.45 8.79 9.21
C GLU A 363 -29.68 9.29 10.44
N LYS A 364 -28.35 9.13 10.43
CA LYS A 364 -27.44 9.53 11.50
C LYS A 364 -26.12 10.01 10.92
N ILE A 365 -25.66 11.15 11.42
CA ILE A 365 -24.31 11.65 11.17
C ILE A 365 -23.64 11.80 12.53
N ASP A 366 -22.43 11.24 12.69
CA ASP A 366 -21.63 11.23 13.90
C ASP A 366 -20.31 11.95 13.60
N CYS A 367 -20.05 13.10 14.26
CA CYS A 367 -18.82 13.86 14.05
C CYS A 367 -17.83 13.57 15.17
N GLN A 368 -16.67 13.08 14.81
CA GLN A 368 -15.55 12.78 15.72
C GLN A 368 -14.44 13.80 15.51
N ILE A 369 -14.31 14.79 16.40
CA ILE A 369 -13.33 15.86 16.30
C ILE A 369 -12.04 15.41 17.00
N ALA A 370 -11.23 14.58 16.32
CA ALA A 370 -10.02 14.00 16.88
C ALA A 370 -8.94 13.87 15.79
N GLY A 371 -7.81 14.53 15.99
CA GLY A 371 -6.66 14.47 15.07
C GLY A 371 -5.94 13.12 15.10
N LEU A 372 -5.19 12.83 14.04
CA LEU A 372 -4.38 11.60 13.95
C LEU A 372 -3.27 11.59 15.00
N GLY A 373 -2.73 12.77 15.38
CA GLY A 373 -1.59 12.89 16.27
C GLY A 373 -1.81 12.38 17.70
N ARG A 374 -3.07 12.24 18.15
CA ARG A 374 -3.39 11.63 19.46
C ARG A 374 -3.41 10.10 19.43
N ILE A 375 -3.39 9.47 18.24
CA ILE A 375 -3.41 8.02 18.07
C ILE A 375 -2.02 7.45 18.35
N GLU A 376 -1.93 6.54 19.31
CA GLU A 376 -0.66 5.98 19.78
C GLU A 376 0.16 5.32 18.65
N THR A 377 -0.51 4.60 17.72
CA THR A 377 0.12 4.01 16.55
C THR A 377 0.70 5.07 15.59
N VAL A 378 0.03 6.21 15.44
CA VAL A 378 0.52 7.34 14.62
C VAL A 378 1.72 8.02 15.30
N GLN A 379 1.69 8.20 16.62
CA GLN A 379 2.82 8.71 17.39
C GLN A 379 4.05 7.80 17.23
N LYS A 380 3.84 6.48 17.29
CA LYS A 380 4.90 5.50 17.05
C LYS A 380 5.48 5.62 15.64
N LEU A 381 4.67 5.87 14.63
CA LEU A 381 5.15 6.05 13.25
C LEU A 381 6.08 7.27 13.13
N TYR A 382 5.75 8.39 13.78
CA TYR A 382 6.68 9.53 13.86
C TYR A 382 7.98 9.19 14.61
N VAL A 383 7.92 8.37 15.66
CA VAL A 383 9.11 7.87 16.35
C VAL A 383 9.97 7.04 15.40
N ASP A 384 9.35 6.18 14.59
CA ASP A 384 10.07 5.32 13.62
C ASP A 384 10.69 6.16 12.50
N HIS A 385 9.99 7.18 11.96
CA HIS A 385 10.56 8.13 10.99
C HIS A 385 11.74 8.92 11.56
N THR A 386 11.61 9.38 12.81
CA THR A 386 12.69 10.07 13.54
C THR A 386 13.90 9.15 13.72
N LYS A 387 13.69 7.88 14.11
CA LYS A 387 14.77 6.88 14.21
C LYS A 387 15.48 6.67 12.87
N ALA A 388 14.69 6.50 11.80
CA ALA A 388 15.23 6.32 10.44
C ALA A 388 16.12 7.51 10.06
N ALA A 389 15.65 8.73 10.33
CA ALA A 389 16.40 9.94 10.06
C ALA A 389 17.70 10.04 10.90
N ILE A 390 17.67 9.61 12.17
CA ILE A 390 18.88 9.55 13.02
C ILE A 390 19.88 8.54 12.46
N TYR A 391 19.43 7.33 12.08
CA TYR A 391 20.31 6.30 11.50
C TYR A 391 20.92 6.76 10.17
N ALA A 392 20.16 7.48 9.33
CA ALA A 392 20.61 7.99 8.04
C ALA A 392 21.48 9.27 8.13
N MET A 393 21.57 9.91 9.31
CA MET A 393 22.31 11.17 9.46
C MET A 393 23.73 11.09 8.91
N ALA A 394 24.10 12.09 8.12
CA ALA A 394 25.41 12.20 7.49
C ALA A 394 26.09 13.52 7.89
N PRO A 395 27.42 13.53 8.14
CA PRO A 395 28.17 14.77 8.33
C PRO A 395 28.13 15.65 7.07
N ALA A 396 27.99 16.97 7.23
CA ALA A 396 27.89 17.92 6.13
C ALA A 396 29.09 17.90 5.15
N ASN A 397 30.27 17.38 5.56
CA ASN A 397 31.50 17.31 4.76
C ASN A 397 32.01 15.85 4.63
N GLU A 398 31.11 14.88 4.49
CA GLU A 398 31.44 13.46 4.34
C GLU A 398 32.20 13.21 3.01
N THR A 399 33.28 12.41 3.03
CA THR A 399 33.93 11.99 1.78
C THR A 399 33.14 10.90 1.08
N ALA A 400 33.38 10.72 -0.23
CA ALA A 400 32.68 9.67 -1.00
C ALA A 400 32.90 8.27 -0.41
N GLU A 401 34.14 7.94 0.01
CA GLU A 401 34.49 6.66 0.63
C GLU A 401 33.81 6.47 2.01
N ALA A 402 33.68 7.57 2.79
CA ALA A 402 32.99 7.52 4.07
C ALA A 402 31.48 7.30 3.90
N ALA A 403 30.89 7.96 2.91
CA ALA A 403 29.49 7.81 2.55
C ALA A 403 29.18 6.36 2.10
N GLY A 404 30.00 5.79 1.21
CA GLY A 404 29.88 4.40 0.78
C GLY A 404 29.92 3.41 1.97
N LYS A 405 30.90 3.58 2.86
CA LYS A 405 31.03 2.73 4.06
C LYS A 405 29.86 2.90 5.05
N ARG A 406 29.38 4.12 5.23
CA ARG A 406 28.21 4.36 6.11
C ARG A 406 26.97 3.64 5.57
N VAL A 407 26.74 3.75 4.28
CA VAL A 407 25.59 3.09 3.64
C VAL A 407 25.78 1.57 3.63
N GLY A 408 27.00 1.06 3.38
CA GLY A 408 27.31 -0.36 3.53
C GLY A 408 26.96 -0.89 4.93
N ALA A 409 27.38 -0.18 5.97
CA ALA A 409 27.05 -0.56 7.36
C ALA A 409 25.53 -0.54 7.67
N LEU A 410 24.76 0.36 7.04
CA LEU A 410 23.30 0.38 7.17
C LEU A 410 22.64 -0.82 6.45
N ILE A 411 23.18 -1.21 5.31
CA ILE A 411 22.73 -2.41 4.57
C ILE A 411 23.05 -3.67 5.40
N ASP A 412 24.28 -3.81 5.89
CA ASP A 412 24.68 -4.95 6.72
C ASP A 412 23.81 -5.07 7.99
N ALA A 413 23.37 -3.93 8.56
CA ALA A 413 22.50 -3.92 9.73
C ALA A 413 21.09 -4.46 9.48
N ILE A 414 20.61 -4.46 8.25
CA ILE A 414 19.30 -5.05 7.86
C ILE A 414 19.42 -6.47 7.32
N TYR A 415 20.63 -6.96 7.09
CA TYR A 415 20.88 -8.33 6.66
C TYR A 415 20.92 -9.29 7.87
N VAL A 416 19.79 -9.40 8.55
CA VAL A 416 19.63 -10.17 9.80
C VAL A 416 18.37 -11.03 9.80
N GLN A 417 18.44 -12.19 10.49
CA GLN A 417 17.31 -13.12 10.57
C GLN A 417 16.31 -12.79 11.70
N GLU A 418 16.67 -11.94 12.64
CA GLU A 418 15.79 -11.55 13.73
C GLU A 418 15.17 -10.19 13.46
N ARG A 419 13.84 -10.09 13.59
CA ARG A 419 13.12 -8.82 13.57
C ARG A 419 13.12 -8.21 14.96
N THR A 420 13.45 -6.92 15.05
CA THR A 420 13.40 -6.11 16.26
C THR A 420 12.41 -4.94 16.06
N ASP A 421 12.17 -4.19 17.14
CA ASP A 421 11.36 -2.97 17.07
C ASP A 421 11.98 -1.87 16.19
N ASP A 422 13.27 -1.97 15.88
CA ASP A 422 14.00 -0.98 15.07
C ASP A 422 14.12 -1.39 13.58
N THR A 423 13.72 -2.60 13.22
CA THR A 423 13.91 -3.14 11.87
C THR A 423 13.30 -2.25 10.77
N ASP A 424 12.08 -1.75 10.98
CA ASP A 424 11.41 -0.89 9.99
C ASP A 424 12.16 0.43 9.80
N ALA A 425 12.61 1.05 10.89
CA ALA A 425 13.40 2.28 10.85
C ALA A 425 14.78 2.05 10.20
N GLN A 426 15.42 0.91 10.45
CA GLN A 426 16.70 0.55 9.83
C GLN A 426 16.55 0.32 8.31
N CYS A 427 15.49 -0.37 7.88
CA CYS A 427 15.18 -0.55 6.45
C CYS A 427 14.97 0.80 5.75
N ALA A 428 14.17 1.68 6.33
CA ALA A 428 13.94 3.02 5.81
C ALA A 428 15.23 3.86 5.76
N ALA A 429 16.06 3.78 6.81
CA ALA A 429 17.34 4.50 6.88
C ALA A 429 18.32 4.02 5.81
N ALA A 430 18.47 2.71 5.62
CA ALA A 430 19.37 2.14 4.63
C ALA A 430 19.00 2.62 3.22
N LYS A 431 17.70 2.58 2.87
CA LYS A 431 17.22 3.05 1.57
C LYS A 431 17.37 4.56 1.38
N ALA A 432 16.98 5.36 2.37
CA ALA A 432 17.12 6.82 2.30
C ALA A 432 18.59 7.25 2.16
N ALA A 433 19.48 6.60 2.91
CA ALA A 433 20.92 6.86 2.81
C ALA A 433 21.52 6.45 1.45
N TRP A 434 21.07 5.33 0.87
CA TRP A 434 21.44 4.91 -0.48
C TRP A 434 20.94 5.87 -1.55
N ASP A 435 19.69 6.32 -1.46
CA ASP A 435 19.08 7.23 -2.45
C ASP A 435 19.75 8.61 -2.45
N ALA A 436 20.32 9.02 -1.31
CA ALA A 436 21.06 10.26 -1.18
C ALA A 436 22.48 10.21 -1.80
N LEU A 437 22.99 9.02 -2.16
CA LEU A 437 24.30 8.87 -2.78
C LEU A 437 24.26 9.25 -4.27
N THR A 438 25.38 9.87 -4.73
CA THR A 438 25.65 9.98 -6.18
C THR A 438 26.01 8.62 -6.78
N ASP A 439 25.95 8.48 -8.11
CA ASP A 439 26.32 7.23 -8.77
C ASP A 439 27.77 6.82 -8.47
N GLU A 440 28.72 7.80 -8.39
CA GLU A 440 30.10 7.53 -8.01
C GLU A 440 30.25 7.07 -6.55
N GLN A 441 29.36 7.51 -5.65
CA GLN A 441 29.38 7.06 -4.26
C GLN A 441 28.76 5.66 -4.11
N LYS A 442 27.76 5.31 -4.92
CA LYS A 442 27.15 3.97 -4.94
C LYS A 442 28.18 2.90 -5.33
N GLU A 443 29.05 3.19 -6.28
CA GLU A 443 30.17 2.31 -6.66
C GLU A 443 31.19 2.05 -5.53
N LEU A 444 31.13 2.82 -4.44
CA LEU A 444 32.00 2.70 -3.27
C LEU A 444 31.30 2.05 -2.07
N VAL A 445 30.06 1.59 -2.25
CA VAL A 445 29.34 0.87 -1.20
C VAL A 445 29.94 -0.51 -1.06
N GLU A 446 30.49 -0.81 0.11
CA GLU A 446 31.16 -2.06 0.45
C GLU A 446 30.88 -2.39 1.93
N GLY A 447 30.38 -3.59 2.20
CA GLY A 447 30.12 -4.11 3.51
C GLY A 447 30.35 -5.61 3.57
N GLU A 448 29.81 -6.28 4.57
CA GLU A 448 29.84 -7.75 4.67
C GLU A 448 28.89 -8.38 3.63
N GLU A 449 27.71 -7.78 3.48
CA GLU A 449 26.65 -8.20 2.55
C GLU A 449 26.25 -7.07 1.58
N ALA A 450 26.73 -5.86 1.85
CA ALA A 450 26.45 -4.70 1.03
C ALA A 450 27.36 -4.64 -0.19
N ASP A 451 26.79 -4.40 -1.36
CA ASP A 451 27.47 -4.22 -2.63
C ASP A 451 26.92 -2.98 -3.40
N PRO A 452 27.60 -2.51 -4.45
CA PRO A 452 27.14 -1.36 -5.24
C PRO A 452 25.79 -1.55 -5.94
N ASP A 453 25.33 -2.78 -6.09
CA ASP A 453 24.08 -3.14 -6.78
C ASP A 453 22.93 -3.52 -5.83
N TYR A 454 23.17 -3.51 -4.52
CA TYR A 454 22.22 -4.05 -3.52
C TYR A 454 20.77 -3.57 -3.71
N PHE A 455 20.56 -2.27 -3.88
CA PHE A 455 19.24 -1.69 -4.16
C PHE A 455 18.98 -1.37 -5.64
N GLY A 456 20.01 -1.37 -6.46
CA GLY A 456 19.95 -0.97 -7.88
C GLY A 456 19.79 -2.12 -8.87
N ARG A 457 20.01 -3.36 -8.42
CA ARG A 457 19.92 -4.56 -9.26
C ARG A 457 18.51 -4.72 -9.85
N ASP A 458 18.43 -4.97 -11.16
CA ASP A 458 17.16 -5.26 -11.81
C ASP A 458 16.68 -6.67 -11.39
N THR A 459 15.63 -6.71 -10.61
CA THR A 459 15.00 -7.94 -10.10
C THR A 459 13.59 -8.15 -10.61
N GLY A 460 13.15 -7.33 -11.59
CA GLY A 460 11.80 -7.33 -12.12
C GLY A 460 10.91 -6.22 -11.56
N ASP A 461 9.67 -6.15 -12.03
CA ASP A 461 8.70 -5.14 -11.62
C ASP A 461 7.99 -5.54 -10.33
N ALA A 462 8.24 -4.81 -9.23
CA ALA A 462 7.60 -5.05 -7.94
C ALA A 462 6.05 -4.95 -7.99
N LYS A 463 5.50 -4.14 -8.90
CA LYS A 463 4.05 -3.97 -9.07
C LYS A 463 3.31 -5.22 -9.57
N LEU A 464 4.03 -6.20 -10.10
CA LEU A 464 3.45 -7.49 -10.53
C LEU A 464 3.21 -8.43 -9.36
N ASP A 465 3.77 -8.14 -8.21
CA ASP A 465 3.60 -8.93 -6.99
C ASP A 465 2.49 -8.37 -6.09
N ASN A 466 1.92 -9.23 -5.25
CA ASN A 466 0.93 -8.86 -4.24
C ASN A 466 1.39 -9.42 -2.88
N PRO A 467 1.69 -8.58 -1.90
CA PRO A 467 2.15 -9.03 -0.57
C PRO A 467 1.08 -9.78 0.23
N ARG A 468 -0.19 -9.72 -0.20
CA ARG A 468 -1.34 -10.44 0.38
C ARG A 468 -1.56 -10.21 1.89
N ASN A 469 -1.32 -9.00 2.36
CA ASN A 469 -1.51 -8.59 3.77
C ASN A 469 -2.98 -8.26 4.07
N LEU A 470 -3.89 -9.17 3.76
CA LEU A 470 -5.33 -8.96 3.88
C LEU A 470 -5.78 -8.91 5.34
N ASN A 471 -6.75 -8.03 5.64
CA ASN A 471 -7.47 -7.95 6.91
C ASN A 471 -8.98 -8.15 6.68
N GLY A 472 -9.72 -8.46 7.76
CA GLY A 472 -11.17 -8.68 7.66
C GLY A 472 -11.57 -9.90 6.82
N ILE A 473 -10.69 -10.89 6.69
CA ILE A 473 -10.78 -12.03 5.78
C ILE A 473 -11.78 -13.13 6.19
N GLY A 474 -12.44 -13.01 7.32
CA GLY A 474 -13.37 -14.03 7.80
C GLY A 474 -12.72 -15.16 8.61
N GLU A 475 -13.40 -16.32 8.72
CA GLU A 475 -13.03 -17.39 9.66
C GLU A 475 -12.04 -18.41 9.09
N ASN A 476 -11.83 -18.45 7.77
CA ASN A 476 -10.99 -19.44 7.10
C ASN A 476 -9.84 -18.76 6.34
N GLU A 477 -8.63 -19.12 6.68
CA GLU A 477 -7.41 -18.60 6.03
C GLU A 477 -6.54 -19.75 5.49
N LEU A 478 -6.01 -19.57 4.27
CA LEU A 478 -4.96 -20.37 3.67
C LEU A 478 -3.68 -19.53 3.64
N LEU A 479 -2.74 -19.81 4.54
CA LEU A 479 -1.47 -19.12 4.64
C LEU A 479 -0.42 -19.85 3.81
N VAL A 480 0.06 -19.23 2.74
CA VAL A 480 1.16 -19.73 1.92
C VAL A 480 2.47 -19.27 2.54
N VAL A 481 3.31 -20.23 2.93
CA VAL A 481 4.58 -19.94 3.62
C VAL A 481 5.75 -20.35 2.74
N SER A 482 6.57 -19.37 2.36
CA SER A 482 7.76 -19.53 1.54
C SER A 482 9.02 -19.09 2.29
N PHE A 483 10.20 -19.58 1.88
CA PHE A 483 11.46 -18.95 2.27
C PHE A 483 11.46 -17.47 1.85
N GLY A 484 11.03 -17.22 0.62
CA GLY A 484 10.96 -15.90 0.04
C GLY A 484 12.04 -15.66 -1.01
N THR A 485 11.94 -14.54 -1.70
CA THR A 485 12.95 -14.01 -2.61
C THR A 485 12.83 -12.52 -2.77
N SER A 486 13.95 -11.83 -2.91
CA SER A 486 14.02 -10.41 -3.25
C SER A 486 13.89 -10.15 -4.77
N PHE A 487 13.95 -11.18 -5.59
CA PHE A 487 13.75 -11.08 -7.04
C PHE A 487 12.25 -10.97 -7.36
N ASN A 488 11.82 -9.76 -7.75
CA ASN A 488 10.42 -9.40 -7.98
C ASN A 488 9.73 -10.27 -9.03
N GLY A 489 10.38 -10.51 -10.17
CA GLY A 489 9.85 -11.38 -11.22
C GLY A 489 9.61 -12.81 -10.74
N SER A 490 10.58 -13.40 -10.04
CA SER A 490 10.45 -14.75 -9.48
C SER A 490 9.42 -14.81 -8.35
N ARG A 491 9.33 -13.77 -7.53
CA ARG A 491 8.31 -13.68 -6.47
C ARG A 491 6.90 -13.68 -7.06
N ALA A 492 6.65 -12.88 -8.09
CA ALA A 492 5.36 -12.79 -8.76
C ALA A 492 4.99 -14.08 -9.52
N GLU A 493 5.94 -14.70 -10.24
CA GLU A 493 5.67 -15.85 -11.08
C GLU A 493 5.73 -17.19 -10.33
N ASP A 494 6.75 -17.39 -9.48
CA ASP A 494 6.95 -18.67 -8.80
C ASP A 494 6.07 -18.79 -7.55
N ILE A 495 6.10 -17.79 -6.64
CA ILE A 495 5.28 -17.81 -5.42
C ILE A 495 3.85 -17.40 -5.76
N GLY A 496 3.68 -16.27 -6.48
CA GLY A 496 2.37 -15.77 -6.88
C GLY A 496 1.59 -16.77 -7.75
N GLY A 497 2.26 -17.55 -8.58
CA GLY A 497 1.64 -18.64 -9.36
C GLY A 497 1.03 -19.73 -8.48
N ILE A 498 1.72 -20.14 -7.41
CA ILE A 498 1.19 -21.12 -6.44
C ILE A 498 0.01 -20.52 -5.68
N GLU A 499 0.15 -19.29 -5.19
CA GLU A 499 -0.90 -18.59 -4.44
C GLU A 499 -2.18 -18.44 -5.26
N LYS A 500 -2.04 -18.03 -6.52
CA LYS A 500 -3.15 -17.93 -7.45
C LYS A 500 -3.85 -19.26 -7.68
N ALA A 501 -3.10 -20.33 -7.88
CA ALA A 501 -3.68 -21.68 -8.06
C ALA A 501 -4.45 -22.15 -6.81
N LEU A 502 -3.95 -21.81 -5.61
CA LEU A 502 -4.64 -22.10 -4.34
C LEU A 502 -5.88 -21.23 -4.16
N GLU A 503 -5.83 -19.95 -4.51
CA GLU A 503 -6.97 -19.03 -4.46
C GLU A 503 -8.10 -19.48 -5.38
N GLU A 504 -7.77 -19.90 -6.61
CA GLU A 504 -8.73 -20.44 -7.57
C GLU A 504 -9.35 -21.78 -7.10
N ALA A 505 -8.55 -22.63 -6.44
CA ALA A 505 -9.02 -23.92 -5.95
C ALA A 505 -9.87 -23.84 -4.66
N PHE A 506 -9.62 -22.80 -3.82
CA PHE A 506 -10.24 -22.67 -2.50
C PHE A 506 -10.93 -21.32 -2.30
N PRO A 507 -11.92 -20.94 -3.10
CA PRO A 507 -12.53 -19.61 -3.08
C PRO A 507 -13.23 -19.20 -1.78
N GLY A 508 -13.49 -20.14 -0.88
CA GLY A 508 -14.00 -19.88 0.48
C GLY A 508 -12.92 -19.65 1.53
N TRP A 509 -11.65 -19.56 1.12
CA TRP A 509 -10.49 -19.37 1.97
C TRP A 509 -9.71 -18.14 1.52
N ALA A 510 -9.40 -17.24 2.43
CA ALA A 510 -8.57 -16.09 2.12
C ALA A 510 -7.10 -16.53 2.01
N VAL A 511 -6.49 -16.35 0.84
CA VAL A 511 -5.09 -16.70 0.61
C VAL A 511 -4.20 -15.54 1.03
N ARG A 512 -3.34 -15.78 2.04
CA ARG A 512 -2.33 -14.84 2.54
C ARG A 512 -0.93 -15.42 2.39
N ARG A 513 0.08 -14.54 2.52
CA ARG A 513 1.50 -14.88 2.37
C ARG A 513 2.26 -14.69 3.68
N ALA A 514 3.28 -15.52 3.94
CA ALA A 514 4.34 -15.26 4.88
C ALA A 514 5.69 -15.75 4.35
N PHE A 515 6.77 -15.08 4.76
CA PHE A 515 8.14 -15.54 4.49
C PHE A 515 8.83 -16.00 5.77
N THR A 516 9.76 -16.95 5.64
CA THR A 516 10.59 -17.43 6.75
C THR A 516 11.91 -16.68 6.84
N ALA A 517 12.46 -16.20 5.72
CA ALA A 517 13.74 -15.48 5.68
C ALA A 517 13.56 -13.99 5.98
N GLN A 518 13.89 -13.55 7.20
CA GLN A 518 13.78 -12.14 7.59
C GLN A 518 14.70 -11.24 6.76
N ILE A 519 15.89 -11.70 6.36
CA ILE A 519 16.79 -10.95 5.47
C ILE A 519 16.14 -10.58 4.15
N ILE A 520 15.36 -11.49 3.57
CA ILE A 520 14.60 -11.25 2.33
C ILE A 520 13.48 -10.24 2.57
N ILE A 521 12.76 -10.39 3.69
CA ILE A 521 11.69 -9.44 4.08
C ILE A 521 12.28 -8.03 4.21
N ASN A 522 13.40 -7.89 4.93
CA ASN A 522 14.07 -6.61 5.14
C ASN A 522 14.54 -5.98 3.81
N HIS A 523 15.11 -6.77 2.92
CA HIS A 523 15.55 -6.29 1.60
C HIS A 523 14.36 -5.80 0.75
N VAL A 524 13.30 -6.57 0.65
CA VAL A 524 12.08 -6.18 -0.09
C VAL A 524 11.45 -4.94 0.53
N GLN A 525 11.34 -4.89 1.85
CA GLN A 525 10.83 -3.72 2.56
C GLN A 525 11.68 -2.48 2.32
N ALA A 526 13.00 -2.58 2.44
CA ALA A 526 13.89 -1.44 2.24
C ALA A 526 13.87 -0.95 0.78
N ARG A 527 13.99 -1.86 -0.20
CA ARG A 527 14.10 -1.52 -1.62
C ARG A 527 12.77 -1.06 -2.23
N ASP A 528 11.69 -1.82 -2.00
CA ASP A 528 10.42 -1.68 -2.70
C ASP A 528 9.34 -1.01 -1.82
N GLY A 529 9.56 -0.87 -0.50
CA GLY A 529 8.57 -0.39 0.44
C GLY A 529 7.43 -1.39 0.68
N GLU A 530 7.60 -2.66 0.27
CA GLU A 530 6.60 -3.71 0.43
C GLU A 530 6.83 -4.47 1.73
N PHE A 531 5.75 -4.64 2.50
CA PHE A 531 5.76 -5.38 3.75
C PHE A 531 5.23 -6.79 3.54
N ILE A 532 6.06 -7.78 3.80
CA ILE A 532 5.67 -9.18 3.79
C ILE A 532 5.74 -9.68 5.22
N ASP A 533 4.67 -10.29 5.71
CA ASP A 533 4.65 -10.83 7.07
C ASP A 533 5.67 -11.95 7.22
N ASN A 534 6.43 -11.96 8.32
CA ASN A 534 7.12 -13.16 8.76
C ASN A 534 6.12 -14.11 9.47
N MET A 535 6.56 -15.30 9.86
CA MET A 535 5.65 -16.29 10.48
C MET A 535 4.91 -15.76 11.72
N THR A 536 5.60 -15.06 12.61
CA THR A 536 4.98 -14.50 13.83
C THR A 536 3.95 -13.45 13.48
N GLN A 537 4.29 -12.50 12.59
CA GLN A 537 3.39 -11.45 12.14
C GLN A 537 2.15 -12.03 11.43
N ALA A 538 2.33 -13.04 10.58
CA ALA A 538 1.23 -13.69 9.87
C ALA A 538 0.27 -14.41 10.83
N LEU A 539 0.80 -15.10 11.83
CA LEU A 539 -0.01 -15.79 12.85
C LEU A 539 -0.73 -14.79 13.78
N ASP A 540 -0.07 -13.71 14.18
CA ASP A 540 -0.70 -12.64 14.97
C ASP A 540 -1.81 -11.96 14.17
N ARG A 541 -1.59 -11.68 12.89
CA ARG A 541 -2.60 -11.13 12.00
C ARG A 541 -3.79 -12.08 11.81
N ALA A 542 -3.57 -13.39 11.73
CA ALA A 542 -4.65 -14.38 11.69
C ALA A 542 -5.51 -14.33 12.97
N VAL A 543 -4.88 -14.17 14.13
CA VAL A 543 -5.60 -13.98 15.41
C VAL A 543 -6.41 -12.68 15.40
N LEU A 544 -5.82 -11.57 14.95
CA LEU A 544 -6.49 -10.26 14.84
C LEU A 544 -7.68 -10.31 13.86
N ASN A 545 -7.55 -11.04 12.76
CA ASN A 545 -8.62 -11.27 11.80
C ASN A 545 -9.76 -12.16 12.36
N GLY A 546 -9.58 -12.80 13.50
CA GLY A 546 -10.55 -13.71 14.08
C GLY A 546 -10.66 -15.07 13.36
N VAL A 547 -9.56 -15.48 12.69
CA VAL A 547 -9.45 -16.75 11.99
C VAL A 547 -9.70 -17.92 12.96
N LYS A 548 -10.58 -18.84 12.56
CA LYS A 548 -10.86 -20.07 13.30
C LYS A 548 -10.18 -21.29 12.71
N ASN A 549 -10.05 -21.32 11.40
CA ASN A 549 -9.40 -22.39 10.68
C ASN A 549 -8.26 -21.81 9.84
N LEU A 550 -7.05 -22.18 10.16
CA LEU A 550 -5.83 -21.80 9.45
C LEU A 550 -5.24 -23.04 8.78
N LEU A 551 -5.25 -23.06 7.45
CA LEU A 551 -4.47 -24.02 6.67
C LEU A 551 -3.17 -23.40 6.24
N ILE A 552 -2.06 -24.00 6.60
CA ILE A 552 -0.72 -23.56 6.18
C ILE A 552 -0.24 -24.45 5.03
N GLN A 553 0.03 -23.84 3.87
CA GLN A 553 0.68 -24.47 2.75
C GLN A 553 2.13 -24.02 2.67
N PRO A 554 3.09 -24.84 3.14
CA PRO A 554 4.50 -24.56 2.92
C PRO A 554 4.85 -24.75 1.45
N THR A 555 5.56 -23.78 0.86
CA THR A 555 6.11 -23.93 -0.51
C THR A 555 7.52 -24.55 -0.50
N HIS A 556 7.98 -25.02 0.66
CA HIS A 556 9.26 -25.71 0.79
C HIS A 556 9.34 -26.94 -0.14
N LEU A 557 10.56 -27.25 -0.56
CA LEU A 557 10.79 -28.42 -1.42
C LEU A 557 10.56 -29.73 -0.66
N MET A 558 10.94 -29.79 0.64
CA MET A 558 10.95 -31.00 1.46
C MET A 558 10.74 -30.67 2.97
N HIS A 559 10.60 -31.71 3.81
CA HIS A 559 10.62 -31.60 5.26
C HIS A 559 12.05 -31.34 5.76
N GLY A 560 12.52 -30.10 5.55
CA GLY A 560 13.83 -29.64 6.01
C GLY A 560 13.77 -28.88 7.32
N ALA A 561 14.87 -28.20 7.70
CA ALA A 561 14.95 -27.41 8.92
C ALA A 561 13.88 -26.31 8.99
N GLU A 562 13.67 -25.58 7.91
CA GLU A 562 12.67 -24.50 7.82
C GLU A 562 11.23 -25.00 7.98
N TYR A 563 10.94 -26.22 7.46
CA TYR A 563 9.64 -26.86 7.71
C TYR A 563 9.46 -27.19 9.19
N ASP A 564 10.52 -27.68 9.86
CA ASP A 564 10.47 -27.97 11.30
C ASP A 564 10.28 -26.70 12.13
N GLU A 565 10.94 -25.59 11.77
CA GLU A 565 10.77 -24.28 12.40
C GLU A 565 9.35 -23.73 12.21
N LEU A 566 8.79 -23.87 11.01
CA LEU A 566 7.40 -23.50 10.72
C LEU A 566 6.43 -24.27 11.64
N VAL A 567 6.61 -25.58 11.76
CA VAL A 567 5.78 -26.42 12.66
C VAL A 567 5.95 -25.98 14.12
N GLU A 568 7.16 -25.65 14.56
CA GLU A 568 7.41 -25.16 15.94
C GLU A 568 6.70 -23.83 16.20
N ALA A 569 6.79 -22.87 15.27
CA ALA A 569 6.16 -21.56 15.40
C ALA A 569 4.64 -21.63 15.60
N THR A 570 3.97 -22.61 14.97
CA THR A 570 2.51 -22.75 15.09
C THR A 570 2.04 -23.22 16.48
N LYS A 571 2.91 -23.84 17.28
CA LYS A 571 2.53 -24.41 18.59
C LYS A 571 2.02 -23.38 19.58
N ALA A 572 2.53 -22.16 19.53
CA ALA A 572 2.12 -21.05 20.38
C ALA A 572 0.69 -20.54 20.06
N TYR A 573 0.11 -20.95 18.93
CA TYR A 573 -1.21 -20.51 18.46
C TYR A 573 -2.26 -21.63 18.42
N ALA A 574 -1.91 -22.84 18.81
CA ALA A 574 -2.77 -24.03 18.74
C ALA A 574 -4.04 -23.95 19.62
N ASP A 575 -4.02 -23.09 20.66
CA ASP A 575 -5.18 -22.82 21.51
C ASP A 575 -6.05 -21.66 21.01
N LYS A 576 -5.58 -20.89 20.03
CA LYS A 576 -6.27 -19.71 19.48
C LYS A 576 -7.10 -20.03 18.24
N MET A 577 -6.62 -20.98 17.42
CA MET A 577 -7.26 -21.37 16.16
C MET A 577 -6.94 -22.83 15.81
N ASN A 578 -7.75 -23.44 14.96
CA ASN A 578 -7.49 -24.77 14.42
C ASN A 578 -6.45 -24.66 13.30
N ILE A 579 -5.22 -25.13 13.53
CA ILE A 579 -4.11 -25.05 12.56
C ILE A 579 -3.88 -26.41 11.92
N VAL A 580 -3.82 -26.42 10.60
CA VAL A 580 -3.51 -27.58 9.78
C VAL A 580 -2.32 -27.21 8.88
N ILE A 581 -1.31 -28.06 8.81
CA ILE A 581 -0.14 -27.86 7.96
C ILE A 581 -0.17 -28.94 6.89
N SER A 582 -0.06 -28.55 5.64
CA SER A 582 -0.03 -29.48 4.52
C SER A 582 1.40 -29.94 4.19
N GLU A 583 1.51 -30.93 3.31
CA GLU A 583 2.80 -31.48 2.87
C GLU A 583 3.58 -30.47 2.00
N PRO A 584 4.92 -30.43 2.10
CA PRO A 584 5.78 -29.72 1.15
C PRO A 584 5.82 -30.44 -0.22
N LEU A 585 6.42 -29.81 -1.25
CA LEU A 585 6.33 -30.23 -2.66
C LEU A 585 6.65 -31.70 -2.90
N LEU A 586 7.76 -32.22 -2.37
CA LEU A 586 8.22 -33.57 -2.63
C LEU A 586 7.66 -34.61 -1.65
N GLY A 587 6.68 -34.18 -0.80
CA GLY A 587 6.01 -35.05 0.15
C GLY A 587 6.95 -35.69 1.17
N GLN A 588 6.61 -36.89 1.66
CA GLN A 588 7.36 -37.55 2.70
C GLN A 588 8.80 -37.86 2.32
N VAL A 589 9.72 -37.63 3.24
CA VAL A 589 11.12 -38.01 3.13
C VAL A 589 11.24 -39.48 3.57
N GLY A 590 11.59 -40.36 2.68
CA GLY A 590 11.84 -41.76 3.02
C GLY A 590 13.11 -41.96 3.87
N ALA A 591 13.34 -43.17 4.33
CA ALA A 591 14.50 -43.51 5.16
C ALA A 591 15.83 -43.54 4.39
N ASP A 592 15.80 -43.72 3.08
CA ASP A 592 16.98 -43.81 2.20
C ASP A 592 16.67 -43.36 0.77
N ALA A 593 17.69 -43.28 -0.05
CA ALA A 593 17.62 -42.81 -1.44
C ALA A 593 16.73 -43.65 -2.37
N THR A 594 16.32 -44.87 -1.98
CA THR A 594 15.48 -45.73 -2.81
C THR A 594 13.99 -45.56 -2.57
N GLN A 595 13.61 -44.79 -1.54
CA GLN A 595 12.21 -44.56 -1.18
C GLN A 595 11.67 -43.32 -1.89
N VAL A 596 11.20 -43.52 -3.09
CA VAL A 596 10.55 -42.46 -3.91
C VAL A 596 9.02 -42.51 -3.75
N ASN A 597 8.35 -41.45 -4.16
CA ASN A 597 6.90 -41.31 -4.09
C ASN A 597 6.33 -40.67 -5.35
N ALA A 598 4.99 -40.55 -5.43
CA ALA A 598 4.29 -40.01 -6.59
C ALA A 598 4.59 -38.50 -6.82
N ASP A 599 4.83 -37.75 -5.77
CA ASP A 599 5.13 -36.30 -5.89
C ASP A 599 6.49 -36.11 -6.57
N LYS A 600 7.50 -36.88 -6.16
CA LYS A 600 8.83 -36.89 -6.79
C LYS A 600 8.75 -37.29 -8.27
N GLU A 601 7.89 -38.27 -8.61
CA GLU A 601 7.65 -38.67 -9.99
C GLU A 601 7.02 -37.56 -10.83
N THR A 602 6.00 -36.88 -10.27
CA THR A 602 5.31 -35.77 -10.95
C THR A 602 6.25 -34.59 -11.16
N VAL A 603 7.00 -34.21 -10.12
CA VAL A 603 8.00 -33.12 -10.21
C VAL A 603 9.08 -33.43 -11.22
N ALA A 604 9.63 -34.67 -11.19
CA ALA A 604 10.66 -35.08 -12.14
C ALA A 604 10.18 -34.97 -13.60
N LYS A 605 8.95 -35.40 -13.89
CA LYS A 605 8.36 -35.30 -15.22
C LYS A 605 8.12 -33.84 -15.63
N ALA A 606 7.56 -33.03 -14.74
CA ALA A 606 7.20 -31.66 -15.02
C ALA A 606 8.43 -30.77 -15.29
N VAL A 607 9.44 -30.85 -14.40
CA VAL A 607 10.66 -30.01 -14.55
C VAL A 607 11.45 -30.38 -15.79
N VAL A 608 11.55 -31.70 -16.11
CA VAL A 608 12.24 -32.15 -17.31
C VAL A 608 11.51 -31.74 -18.58
N ALA A 609 10.18 -31.87 -18.61
CA ALA A 609 9.38 -31.44 -19.75
C ALA A 609 9.53 -29.93 -20.03
N GLU A 610 9.47 -29.11 -18.98
CA GLU A 610 9.62 -27.64 -19.12
C GLU A 610 11.06 -27.26 -19.53
N ALA A 611 12.09 -27.89 -18.92
CA ALA A 611 13.48 -27.59 -19.26
C ALA A 611 13.81 -27.88 -20.73
N VAL A 612 13.35 -29.00 -21.28
CA VAL A 612 13.60 -29.36 -22.71
C VAL A 612 12.79 -28.46 -23.64
N LYS A 613 11.57 -28.09 -23.28
CA LYS A 613 10.73 -27.17 -24.05
C LYS A 613 11.37 -25.76 -24.13
N VAL A 614 11.83 -25.19 -23.02
CA VAL A 614 12.53 -23.90 -22.96
C VAL A 614 13.82 -23.96 -23.80
N ALA A 615 14.58 -25.06 -23.77
CA ALA A 615 15.76 -25.26 -24.58
C ALA A 615 15.46 -25.51 -26.10
N GLY A 616 14.20 -25.63 -26.47
CA GLY A 616 13.76 -25.82 -27.85
C GLY A 616 13.86 -27.25 -28.35
N PHE A 617 13.91 -28.27 -27.46
CA PHE A 617 13.87 -29.67 -27.84
C PHE A 617 12.43 -30.22 -27.80
N GLU A 618 12.13 -31.18 -28.69
CA GLU A 618 10.84 -31.85 -28.72
C GLU A 618 10.68 -32.88 -27.57
N SER A 619 11.78 -33.39 -27.04
CA SER A 619 11.81 -34.35 -25.92
C SER A 619 13.18 -34.43 -25.26
N LEU A 620 13.26 -35.08 -24.08
CA LEU A 620 14.50 -35.32 -23.37
C LEU A 620 15.44 -36.26 -24.20
N GLU A 621 14.88 -37.22 -24.93
CA GLU A 621 15.64 -38.10 -25.81
C GLU A 621 16.24 -37.32 -26.99
N ALA A 622 15.55 -36.30 -27.51
CA ALA A 622 16.10 -35.41 -28.54
C ALA A 622 17.30 -34.62 -28.00
N ALA A 623 17.20 -34.07 -26.77
CA ALA A 623 18.32 -33.41 -26.10
C ALA A 623 19.49 -34.40 -25.85
N GLN A 624 19.20 -35.62 -25.45
CA GLN A 624 20.21 -36.68 -25.28
C GLN A 624 20.95 -37.00 -26.59
N GLN A 625 20.20 -37.09 -27.71
CA GLN A 625 20.79 -37.37 -29.03
C GLN A 625 21.64 -36.21 -29.53
N ASP A 626 21.32 -34.99 -29.13
CA ASP A 626 22.09 -33.76 -29.38
C ASP A 626 23.38 -33.65 -28.53
N GLY A 627 23.57 -34.57 -27.58
CA GLY A 627 24.68 -34.52 -26.62
C GLY A 627 24.47 -33.57 -25.47
N THR A 628 23.22 -33.23 -25.19
CA THR A 628 22.82 -32.28 -24.14
C THR A 628 22.39 -33.02 -22.87
N ALA A 629 23.00 -32.65 -21.74
CA ALA A 629 22.57 -33.04 -20.40
C ALA A 629 21.73 -31.94 -19.75
N LEU A 630 20.76 -32.33 -18.93
CA LEU A 630 20.05 -31.44 -18.01
C LEU A 630 20.63 -31.61 -16.61
N VAL A 631 21.09 -30.53 -16.03
CA VAL A 631 21.57 -30.45 -14.64
C VAL A 631 20.58 -29.63 -13.83
N LEU A 632 19.97 -30.28 -12.85
CA LEU A 632 19.02 -29.65 -11.94
C LEU A 632 19.72 -29.30 -10.63
N MET A 633 19.81 -27.99 -10.31
CA MET A 633 20.54 -27.48 -9.17
C MET A 633 19.57 -27.17 -8.01
N GLY A 634 19.62 -27.94 -6.93
CA GLY A 634 18.95 -27.62 -5.66
C GLY A 634 19.85 -26.83 -4.75
N HIS A 635 19.30 -26.37 -3.61
CA HIS A 635 20.08 -25.64 -2.59
C HIS A 635 21.12 -26.57 -1.92
N GLY A 636 20.70 -27.70 -1.43
CA GLY A 636 21.46 -28.54 -0.50
C GLY A 636 21.04 -28.27 0.94
N THR A 637 21.40 -29.15 1.86
CA THR A 637 21.15 -28.93 3.29
C THR A 637 21.92 -29.93 4.15
N ALA A 638 22.40 -29.50 5.30
CA ALA A 638 22.97 -30.38 6.31
C ALA A 638 21.90 -31.22 7.06
N HIS A 639 20.62 -30.88 6.91
CA HIS A 639 19.51 -31.60 7.53
C HIS A 639 19.37 -33.02 7.00
N LEU A 640 18.76 -33.92 7.77
CA LEU A 640 18.56 -35.34 7.36
C LEU A 640 17.74 -35.46 6.06
N ALA A 641 16.91 -34.47 5.75
CA ALA A 641 16.12 -34.40 4.52
C ALA A 641 16.97 -34.30 3.24
N LYS A 642 18.28 -34.05 3.33
CA LYS A 642 19.18 -34.03 2.17
C LYS A 642 19.09 -35.26 1.28
N VAL A 643 18.68 -36.41 1.85
CA VAL A 643 18.45 -37.67 1.11
C VAL A 643 17.42 -37.50 -0.03
N THR A 644 16.58 -36.47 0.05
CA THR A 644 15.57 -36.15 -0.99
C THR A 644 16.22 -35.85 -2.33
N TYR A 645 17.41 -35.22 -2.38
CA TYR A 645 18.14 -35.01 -3.62
C TYR A 645 18.60 -36.31 -4.24
N SER A 646 19.14 -37.26 -3.45
CA SER A 646 19.47 -38.59 -3.93
C SER A 646 18.23 -39.39 -4.35
N GLN A 647 17.07 -39.17 -3.69
CA GLN A 647 15.78 -39.76 -4.09
C GLN A 647 15.31 -39.19 -5.44
N MET A 648 15.49 -37.91 -5.70
CA MET A 648 15.19 -37.30 -7.00
C MET A 648 16.08 -37.90 -8.10
N GLN A 649 17.37 -38.09 -7.85
CA GLN A 649 18.25 -38.76 -8.81
C GLN A 649 17.81 -40.25 -9.06
N THR A 650 17.38 -40.95 -8.02
CA THR A 650 16.81 -42.28 -8.14
C THR A 650 15.55 -42.27 -9.01
N MET A 651 14.65 -41.33 -8.80
CA MET A 651 13.45 -41.18 -9.62
C MET A 651 13.78 -40.89 -11.08
N MET A 652 14.76 -40.02 -11.38
CA MET A 652 15.22 -39.78 -12.75
C MET A 652 15.72 -41.06 -13.41
N ASN A 653 16.48 -41.89 -12.67
CA ASN A 653 16.99 -43.15 -13.15
C ASN A 653 15.85 -44.17 -13.41
N GLU A 654 14.86 -44.27 -12.51
CA GLU A 654 13.68 -45.14 -12.68
C GLU A 654 12.84 -44.77 -13.91
N LEU A 655 12.72 -43.49 -14.19
CA LEU A 655 12.05 -42.93 -15.38
C LEU A 655 12.89 -43.14 -16.66
N GLY A 656 14.14 -43.62 -16.55
CA GLY A 656 15.04 -43.82 -17.69
C GLY A 656 15.70 -42.54 -18.20
N TYR A 657 15.72 -41.46 -17.44
CA TYR A 657 16.27 -40.13 -17.78
C TYR A 657 17.81 -40.15 -17.60
N LYS A 658 18.53 -40.68 -18.54
CA LYS A 658 19.99 -40.92 -18.45
C LYS A 658 20.85 -39.68 -18.54
N ASN A 659 20.31 -38.62 -19.10
CA ASN A 659 20.97 -37.31 -19.27
C ASN A 659 20.50 -36.27 -18.28
N VAL A 660 19.92 -36.68 -17.12
CA VAL A 660 19.51 -35.77 -16.05
C VAL A 660 20.35 -36.02 -14.81
N PHE A 661 20.92 -34.96 -14.24
CA PHE A 661 21.80 -34.99 -13.08
C PHE A 661 21.28 -34.05 -12.03
N ILE A 662 21.29 -34.47 -10.75
CA ILE A 662 20.89 -33.65 -9.63
C ILE A 662 22.12 -33.16 -8.87
N GLY A 663 22.28 -31.85 -8.79
CA GLY A 663 23.33 -31.23 -7.98
C GLY A 663 22.77 -30.26 -6.94
N THR A 664 23.60 -29.76 -6.07
CA THR A 664 23.23 -28.77 -5.02
C THR A 664 24.31 -27.73 -4.84
N VAL A 665 23.89 -26.46 -4.53
CA VAL A 665 24.80 -25.35 -4.24
C VAL A 665 25.73 -25.70 -3.08
N GLU A 666 25.18 -26.15 -1.97
CA GLU A 666 25.92 -26.49 -0.74
C GLU A 666 26.77 -27.79 -0.85
N GLY A 667 26.66 -28.52 -1.94
CA GLY A 667 27.34 -29.81 -2.06
C GLY A 667 26.92 -30.85 -1.03
N GLU A 668 25.67 -30.77 -0.55
CA GLU A 668 25.09 -31.66 0.44
C GLU A 668 23.80 -32.34 -0.10
N PRO A 669 23.83 -33.67 -0.32
CA PRO A 669 24.94 -34.63 -0.03
C PRO A 669 26.16 -34.47 -0.96
N GLU A 670 27.35 -34.91 -0.54
CA GLU A 670 28.64 -34.68 -1.21
C GLU A 670 28.66 -35.04 -2.71
N GLU A 671 27.95 -36.08 -3.10
CA GLU A 671 27.86 -36.50 -4.51
C GLU A 671 27.20 -35.46 -5.41
N THR A 672 26.45 -34.47 -4.84
CA THR A 672 25.76 -33.42 -5.57
C THR A 672 26.58 -32.15 -5.75
N ALA A 673 27.79 -32.08 -5.22
CA ALA A 673 28.67 -30.90 -5.37
C ALA A 673 28.99 -30.64 -6.86
N CYS A 674 29.10 -29.36 -7.23
CA CYS A 674 29.28 -28.90 -8.61
C CYS A 674 30.41 -29.66 -9.34
N GLU A 675 31.57 -29.84 -8.71
CA GLU A 675 32.72 -30.54 -9.29
C GLU A 675 32.41 -32.03 -9.60
N ASN A 676 31.62 -32.67 -8.74
CA ASN A 676 31.21 -34.06 -8.94
C ASN A 676 30.19 -34.19 -10.08
N ILE A 677 29.30 -33.22 -10.22
CA ILE A 677 28.32 -33.13 -11.32
C ILE A 677 29.03 -32.86 -12.65
N ILE A 678 29.93 -31.91 -12.71
CA ILE A 678 30.78 -31.64 -13.90
C ILE A 678 31.43 -32.95 -14.38
N LYS A 679 32.08 -33.70 -13.46
CA LYS A 679 32.73 -34.96 -13.77
C LYS A 679 31.74 -36.01 -14.25
N ALA A 680 30.60 -36.17 -13.58
CA ALA A 680 29.58 -37.15 -13.94
C ALA A 680 28.99 -36.89 -15.34
N VAL A 681 28.69 -35.65 -15.68
CA VAL A 681 28.18 -35.24 -16.99
C VAL A 681 29.21 -35.52 -18.09
N HIS A 682 30.49 -35.16 -17.84
CA HIS A 682 31.57 -35.42 -18.79
C HIS A 682 31.85 -36.95 -18.99
N GLU A 683 31.90 -37.72 -17.90
CA GLU A 683 32.10 -39.17 -17.97
C GLU A 683 30.93 -39.90 -18.68
N ALA A 684 29.71 -39.35 -18.60
CA ALA A 684 28.55 -39.83 -19.34
C ALA A 684 28.58 -39.42 -20.82
N GLY A 685 29.55 -38.62 -21.27
CA GLY A 685 29.81 -38.30 -22.68
C GLY A 685 29.02 -37.12 -23.23
N TYR A 686 28.39 -36.29 -22.38
CA TYR A 686 27.68 -35.09 -22.82
C TYR A 686 28.63 -33.90 -22.97
N THR A 687 28.41 -33.10 -24.02
CA THR A 687 29.22 -31.93 -24.35
C THR A 687 28.45 -30.62 -24.29
N LYS A 688 27.15 -30.66 -24.03
CA LYS A 688 26.26 -29.51 -23.84
C LYS A 688 25.46 -29.70 -22.56
N VAL A 689 25.16 -28.60 -21.89
CA VAL A 689 24.49 -28.60 -20.59
C VAL A 689 23.40 -27.55 -20.55
N ILE A 690 22.26 -27.95 -19.99
CA ILE A 690 21.22 -27.04 -19.51
C ILE A 690 21.34 -27.02 -17.99
N LEU A 691 21.59 -25.84 -17.39
CA LEU A 691 21.53 -25.63 -15.95
C LEU A 691 20.14 -25.03 -15.61
N ARG A 692 19.43 -25.64 -14.67
CA ARG A 692 18.12 -25.19 -14.21
C ARG A 692 17.94 -25.44 -12.71
N PRO A 693 17.27 -24.53 -11.96
CA PRO A 693 17.05 -24.75 -10.53
C PRO A 693 16.09 -25.93 -10.28
N LEU A 694 16.42 -26.75 -9.29
CA LEU A 694 15.50 -27.65 -8.58
C LEU A 694 15.08 -26.98 -7.28
N MET A 695 14.57 -25.78 -7.40
CA MET A 695 14.09 -24.91 -6.32
C MET A 695 12.71 -24.40 -6.67
N VAL A 696 11.85 -24.23 -5.68
CA VAL A 696 10.50 -23.73 -5.92
C VAL A 696 10.53 -22.32 -6.47
N VAL A 697 11.46 -21.51 -6.00
CA VAL A 697 11.67 -20.11 -6.41
C VAL A 697 13.06 -19.94 -6.99
N ALA A 698 13.17 -19.30 -8.14
CA ALA A 698 14.43 -18.91 -8.73
C ALA A 698 14.90 -17.55 -8.16
N GLY A 699 15.46 -17.58 -6.94
CA GLY A 699 15.99 -16.43 -6.24
C GLY A 699 17.49 -16.22 -6.47
N ASP A 700 18.18 -15.82 -5.41
CA ASP A 700 19.60 -15.49 -5.40
C ASP A 700 20.48 -16.63 -5.93
N HIS A 701 20.35 -17.83 -5.37
CA HIS A 701 21.11 -19.01 -5.81
C HIS A 701 20.97 -19.34 -7.31
N ALA A 702 19.81 -19.08 -7.91
CA ALA A 702 19.61 -19.31 -9.34
C ALA A 702 20.23 -18.22 -10.21
N ASN A 703 20.23 -16.99 -9.73
CA ASN A 703 20.79 -15.84 -10.45
C ASN A 703 22.31 -15.77 -10.28
N ASN A 704 22.78 -15.89 -9.05
CA ASN A 704 24.19 -15.71 -8.69
C ASN A 704 24.97 -17.05 -8.74
N ASP A 705 24.71 -17.97 -7.82
CA ASP A 705 25.50 -19.23 -7.73
C ASP A 705 25.37 -20.15 -8.97
N MET A 706 24.23 -20.08 -9.68
CA MET A 706 24.08 -20.88 -10.91
C MET A 706 24.53 -20.13 -12.15
N ALA A 707 24.07 -18.90 -12.36
CA ALA A 707 24.05 -18.28 -13.68
C ALA A 707 24.95 -17.04 -13.85
N ASP A 708 25.57 -16.50 -12.80
CA ASP A 708 26.47 -15.35 -12.91
C ASP A 708 27.79 -15.76 -13.56
N ALA A 709 28.00 -15.27 -14.80
CA ALA A 709 29.20 -15.54 -15.57
C ALA A 709 30.42 -14.69 -15.12
N GLU A 710 30.20 -13.68 -14.28
CA GLU A 710 31.28 -12.83 -13.75
C GLU A 710 31.82 -13.40 -12.42
N ASP A 711 31.04 -14.18 -11.71
CA ASP A 711 31.51 -14.90 -10.54
C ASP A 711 32.23 -16.21 -10.90
N PRO A 712 33.54 -16.35 -10.55
CA PRO A 712 34.31 -17.57 -10.79
C PRO A 712 33.76 -18.80 -10.05
N GLU A 713 33.03 -18.61 -8.95
CA GLU A 713 32.50 -19.68 -8.11
C GLU A 713 31.10 -20.13 -8.56
N SER A 714 30.45 -19.39 -9.47
CA SER A 714 29.19 -19.77 -10.05
C SER A 714 29.28 -21.08 -10.85
N TRP A 715 28.18 -21.83 -10.94
CA TRP A 715 28.12 -23.07 -11.71
C TRP A 715 28.42 -22.85 -13.18
N VAL A 716 27.86 -21.81 -13.81
CA VAL A 716 28.16 -21.52 -15.23
C VAL A 716 29.64 -21.28 -15.46
N SER A 717 30.33 -20.58 -14.56
CA SER A 717 31.77 -20.31 -14.63
C SER A 717 32.59 -21.57 -14.40
N GLN A 718 32.26 -22.41 -13.41
CA GLN A 718 32.94 -23.68 -13.12
C GLN A 718 32.78 -24.67 -14.28
N PHE A 719 31.55 -24.81 -14.85
CA PHE A 719 31.31 -25.63 -16.03
C PHE A 719 32.11 -25.12 -17.25
N THR A 720 32.19 -23.80 -17.43
CA THR A 720 33.00 -23.19 -18.50
C THR A 720 34.49 -23.44 -18.29
N ALA A 721 34.99 -23.23 -17.07
CA ALA A 721 36.39 -23.41 -16.72
C ALA A 721 36.86 -24.86 -16.86
N ALA A 722 35.95 -25.84 -16.67
CA ALA A 722 36.26 -27.26 -16.88
C ALA A 722 36.69 -27.59 -18.32
N GLY A 723 36.27 -26.81 -19.30
CA GLY A 723 36.65 -26.94 -20.70
C GLY A 723 36.11 -28.17 -21.40
N PHE A 724 35.12 -28.87 -20.82
CA PHE A 724 34.51 -30.11 -21.38
C PHE A 724 33.28 -29.79 -22.22
N PHE A 725 32.65 -28.60 -22.06
CA PHE A 725 31.33 -28.31 -22.59
C PHE A 725 31.39 -27.26 -23.70
N GLU A 726 30.75 -27.54 -24.82
CA GLU A 726 30.67 -26.68 -26.01
C GLU A 726 29.60 -25.59 -25.84
N LYS A 727 28.55 -25.87 -25.08
CA LYS A 727 27.44 -24.97 -24.78
C LYS A 727 26.92 -25.20 -23.35
N ILE A 728 26.72 -24.12 -22.64
CA ILE A 728 26.04 -24.10 -21.35
C ILE A 728 24.87 -23.14 -21.49
N ASP A 729 23.68 -23.59 -21.15
CA ASP A 729 22.40 -22.83 -21.23
C ASP A 729 21.83 -22.73 -19.84
N CYS A 730 21.68 -21.51 -19.31
CA CYS A 730 21.13 -21.28 -17.98
C CYS A 730 19.66 -20.87 -18.09
N GLN A 731 18.78 -21.62 -17.41
CA GLN A 731 17.36 -21.33 -17.32
C GLN A 731 17.03 -20.89 -15.89
N ILE A 732 16.83 -19.58 -15.69
CA ILE A 732 16.56 -19.00 -14.37
C ILE A 732 15.04 -18.96 -14.14
N GLU A 733 14.46 -20.12 -13.88
CA GLU A 733 13.02 -20.28 -13.68
C GLU A 733 12.75 -21.29 -12.57
N GLY A 734 11.97 -20.89 -11.55
CA GLY A 734 11.59 -21.73 -10.44
C GLY A 734 10.53 -22.78 -10.79
N LEU A 735 10.39 -23.77 -9.92
CA LEU A 735 9.39 -24.83 -10.08
C LEU A 735 7.96 -24.30 -9.89
N GLY A 736 7.78 -23.25 -9.06
CA GLY A 736 6.47 -22.75 -8.66
C GLY A 736 5.63 -22.16 -9.79
N ARG A 737 6.24 -21.74 -10.90
CA ARG A 737 5.52 -21.27 -12.10
C ARG A 737 4.96 -22.39 -12.98
N ILE A 738 5.36 -23.64 -12.75
CA ILE A 738 4.94 -24.79 -13.55
C ILE A 738 3.57 -25.27 -13.10
N PRO A 739 2.54 -25.32 -13.98
CA PRO A 739 1.17 -25.66 -13.59
C PRO A 739 1.01 -27.02 -12.92
N GLU A 740 1.77 -28.04 -13.36
CA GLU A 740 1.76 -29.38 -12.78
C GLU A 740 2.29 -29.38 -11.34
N ILE A 741 3.22 -28.48 -11.02
CA ILE A 741 3.76 -28.26 -9.66
C ILE A 741 2.72 -27.54 -8.79
N GLN A 742 2.07 -26.52 -9.32
CA GLN A 742 0.98 -25.82 -8.63
C GLN A 742 -0.15 -26.80 -8.27
N ALA A 743 -0.48 -27.74 -9.17
CA ALA A 743 -1.50 -28.75 -8.92
C ALA A 743 -1.14 -29.70 -7.76
N ILE A 744 0.17 -29.97 -7.51
CA ILE A 744 0.60 -30.76 -6.34
C ILE A 744 0.27 -30.01 -5.05
N TYR A 745 0.57 -28.72 -4.95
CA TYR A 745 0.23 -27.90 -3.77
C TYR A 745 -1.27 -27.84 -3.52
N VAL A 746 -2.07 -27.69 -4.57
CA VAL A 746 -3.54 -27.75 -4.46
C VAL A 746 -3.99 -29.12 -3.93
N ALA A 747 -3.42 -30.22 -4.43
CA ALA A 747 -3.75 -31.57 -3.95
C ALA A 747 -3.33 -31.79 -2.49
N HIS A 748 -2.17 -31.28 -2.07
CA HIS A 748 -1.71 -31.37 -0.69
C HIS A 748 -2.59 -30.56 0.26
N ALA A 749 -2.96 -29.32 -0.11
CA ALA A 749 -3.89 -28.49 0.63
C ALA A 749 -5.26 -29.17 0.81
N GLN A 750 -5.81 -29.75 -0.27
CA GLN A 750 -7.08 -30.48 -0.23
C GLN A 750 -6.99 -31.71 0.67
N ALA A 751 -5.90 -32.49 0.56
CA ALA A 751 -5.71 -33.69 1.40
C ALA A 751 -5.63 -33.33 2.90
N ALA A 752 -4.93 -32.25 3.23
CA ALA A 752 -4.83 -31.76 4.60
C ALA A 752 -6.18 -31.28 5.15
N MET A 753 -6.98 -30.59 4.34
CA MET A 753 -8.36 -30.22 4.68
C MET A 753 -9.23 -31.45 4.92
N ASP A 754 -9.20 -32.43 4.03
CA ASP A 754 -10.01 -33.65 4.10
C ASP A 754 -9.67 -34.47 5.36
N GLU A 755 -8.40 -34.61 5.71
CA GLU A 755 -7.96 -35.32 6.92
C GLU A 755 -8.56 -34.72 8.20
N LYS A 756 -8.68 -33.41 8.27
CA LYS A 756 -9.20 -32.66 9.42
C LYS A 756 -10.71 -32.41 9.33
N GLY A 757 -11.35 -32.85 8.25
CA GLY A 757 -12.80 -32.60 8.04
C GLY A 757 -13.12 -31.14 7.81
N LEU A 758 -12.14 -30.31 7.42
CA LEU A 758 -12.34 -28.95 6.95
C LEU A 758 -12.98 -29.02 5.56
N LYS A 759 -13.99 -28.22 5.33
CA LYS A 759 -14.57 -28.10 4.00
C LYS A 759 -13.91 -26.92 3.30
N ALA A 760 -13.37 -27.13 2.12
CA ALA A 760 -13.41 -26.06 1.15
C ALA A 760 -14.91 -25.73 1.03
N GLU A 761 -15.37 -24.59 1.56
CA GLU A 761 -16.70 -24.15 1.15
C GLU A 761 -16.64 -24.06 -0.36
N ALA A 762 -17.51 -24.83 -1.01
CA ALA A 762 -17.71 -24.62 -2.43
C ALA A 762 -17.93 -23.12 -2.58
N ALA A 763 -17.18 -22.48 -3.49
CA ALA A 763 -17.38 -21.07 -3.83
C ALA A 763 -18.87 -20.82 -3.70
N ALA A 764 -19.28 -19.79 -2.95
CA ALA A 764 -20.70 -19.45 -2.82
C ALA A 764 -21.21 -19.50 -4.24
N ALA A 765 -22.01 -20.54 -4.55
CA ALA A 765 -22.26 -20.94 -5.93
C ALA A 765 -22.63 -19.67 -6.67
N PRO A 766 -21.89 -19.27 -7.73
CA PRO A 766 -22.08 -17.97 -8.36
C PRO A 766 -23.58 -17.77 -8.45
N ALA A 767 -24.10 -16.72 -7.87
CA ALA A 767 -25.50 -16.49 -7.49
C ALA A 767 -26.45 -17.31 -8.34
N ALA A 768 -26.96 -18.42 -7.85
CA ALA A 768 -27.60 -19.58 -8.47
C ALA A 768 -27.35 -19.65 -9.99
N ALA A 769 -26.34 -20.44 -10.39
CA ALA A 769 -26.00 -20.59 -11.82
C ALA A 769 -27.32 -20.69 -12.59
N LEU A 770 -27.58 -19.76 -13.49
CA LEU A 770 -28.80 -19.74 -14.28
C LEU A 770 -28.96 -21.13 -14.91
N ALA A 771 -30.15 -21.71 -14.82
CA ALA A 771 -30.42 -22.97 -15.50
C ALA A 771 -30.19 -22.82 -17.00
N ASP A 772 -29.80 -23.89 -17.66
CA ASP A 772 -29.68 -23.87 -19.14
C ASP A 772 -30.95 -23.29 -19.76
N GLY A 773 -30.79 -22.26 -20.59
CA GLY A 773 -31.90 -21.51 -21.12
C GLY A 773 -31.48 -20.22 -21.83
N VAL A 774 -32.46 -19.47 -22.26
CA VAL A 774 -32.28 -18.16 -22.89
C VAL A 774 -32.89 -17.09 -21.99
N TYR A 775 -32.14 -16.02 -21.77
CA TYR A 775 -32.48 -14.92 -20.88
C TYR A 775 -32.30 -13.58 -21.59
N LYS A 776 -33.02 -12.57 -21.14
CA LYS A 776 -32.67 -11.17 -21.43
C LYS A 776 -31.85 -10.64 -20.28
N ALA A 777 -30.68 -10.08 -20.57
CA ALA A 777 -29.80 -9.52 -19.55
C ALA A 777 -29.29 -8.14 -19.99
N THR A 778 -29.05 -7.26 -19.02
CA THR A 778 -28.50 -5.93 -19.27
C THR A 778 -26.99 -6.04 -19.45
N PHE A 779 -26.46 -5.45 -20.54
CA PHE A 779 -25.03 -5.33 -20.78
C PHE A 779 -24.61 -3.88 -20.52
N LYS A 780 -23.87 -3.66 -19.44
CA LYS A 780 -23.34 -2.35 -19.04
C LYS A 780 -21.94 -2.14 -19.60
N THR A 781 -21.61 -0.91 -19.93
CA THR A 781 -20.28 -0.50 -20.40
C THR A 781 -19.82 0.74 -19.63
N ASP A 782 -18.52 0.91 -19.48
CA ASP A 782 -17.88 2.05 -18.82
C ASP A 782 -17.88 3.34 -19.67
N SER A 783 -18.36 3.30 -20.88
CA SER A 783 -18.24 4.38 -21.84
C SER A 783 -19.54 4.73 -22.55
N SER A 784 -19.90 6.01 -22.51
CA SER A 784 -21.01 6.55 -23.29
C SER A 784 -20.80 6.51 -24.82
N MET A 785 -19.62 6.12 -25.30
CA MET A 785 -19.32 5.95 -26.72
C MET A 785 -19.32 4.48 -27.16
N PHE A 786 -19.41 3.54 -26.22
CA PHE A 786 -19.59 2.12 -26.50
C PHE A 786 -21.05 1.72 -26.25
N HIS A 787 -21.92 2.10 -27.14
CA HIS A 787 -23.37 1.82 -27.08
C HIS A 787 -23.69 0.42 -27.59
N VAL A 788 -24.42 -0.34 -26.80
CA VAL A 788 -24.91 -1.67 -27.17
C VAL A 788 -26.41 -1.80 -26.87
N ASN A 789 -27.09 -2.59 -27.67
CA ASN A 789 -28.50 -2.97 -27.50
C ASN A 789 -29.49 -1.76 -27.36
N GLU A 790 -29.20 -0.62 -27.93
CA GLU A 790 -30.07 0.58 -27.82
C GLU A 790 -31.53 0.30 -28.25
N ALA A 791 -31.72 -0.44 -29.35
CA ALA A 791 -33.03 -0.87 -29.82
C ALA A 791 -33.79 -1.76 -28.81
N HIS A 792 -33.09 -2.30 -27.83
CA HIS A 792 -33.59 -3.20 -26.79
C HIS A 792 -33.34 -2.66 -25.36
N LYS A 793 -33.17 -1.36 -25.21
CA LYS A 793 -32.95 -0.66 -23.92
C LYS A 793 -31.80 -1.21 -23.11
N GLY A 794 -30.68 -1.53 -23.78
CA GLY A 794 -29.47 -2.06 -23.17
C GLY A 794 -29.50 -3.58 -22.89
N GLN A 795 -30.58 -4.29 -23.22
CA GLN A 795 -30.71 -5.74 -22.98
C GLN A 795 -30.22 -6.55 -24.20
N GLY A 796 -29.33 -7.49 -23.94
CA GLY A 796 -28.86 -8.52 -24.86
C GLY A 796 -29.53 -9.87 -24.61
N ILE A 797 -29.28 -10.83 -25.47
CA ILE A 797 -29.75 -12.22 -25.30
C ILE A 797 -28.62 -13.04 -24.68
N LEU A 798 -28.80 -13.43 -23.40
CA LEU A 798 -27.87 -14.29 -22.67
C LEU A 798 -28.32 -15.76 -22.84
N THR A 799 -27.48 -16.57 -23.42
CA THR A 799 -27.69 -18.02 -23.56
C THR A 799 -26.84 -18.75 -22.51
N VAL A 800 -27.46 -19.60 -21.72
CA VAL A 800 -26.80 -20.49 -20.78
C VAL A 800 -26.93 -21.91 -21.33
N LYS A 801 -25.80 -22.60 -21.49
CA LYS A 801 -25.76 -23.96 -21.96
C LYS A 801 -24.60 -24.72 -21.30
N ASP A 802 -24.94 -25.86 -20.68
CA ASP A 802 -23.95 -26.70 -19.96
C ASP A 802 -23.14 -25.87 -18.92
N GLY A 803 -23.82 -24.87 -18.27
CA GLY A 803 -23.20 -23.96 -17.30
C GLY A 803 -22.36 -22.84 -17.90
N GLN A 804 -22.14 -22.81 -19.22
CA GLN A 804 -21.44 -21.70 -19.90
C GLN A 804 -22.42 -20.61 -20.33
N MET A 805 -22.05 -19.36 -20.13
CA MET A 805 -22.85 -18.20 -20.46
C MET A 805 -22.25 -17.44 -21.65
N THR A 806 -23.09 -17.05 -22.61
CA THR A 806 -22.71 -16.20 -23.73
C THR A 806 -23.81 -15.18 -23.96
N ILE A 807 -23.47 -13.89 -23.98
CA ILE A 807 -24.42 -12.82 -24.29
C ILE A 807 -24.24 -12.32 -25.71
N HIS A 808 -25.34 -12.32 -26.46
CA HIS A 808 -25.38 -11.65 -27.79
C HIS A 808 -25.71 -10.18 -27.60
N ILE A 809 -24.83 -9.30 -28.10
CA ILE A 809 -25.01 -7.84 -28.10
C ILE A 809 -25.06 -7.33 -29.53
N SER A 810 -25.95 -6.36 -29.79
CA SER A 810 -26.00 -5.63 -31.06
C SER A 810 -25.48 -4.21 -30.84
N LEU A 811 -24.56 -3.75 -31.68
CA LEU A 811 -24.03 -2.38 -31.65
C LEU A 811 -25.01 -1.41 -32.32
N VAL A 812 -24.73 -0.11 -32.23
CA VAL A 812 -25.48 0.95 -32.91
C VAL A 812 -25.00 1.22 -34.35
N SER A 813 -23.93 0.54 -34.75
CA SER A 813 -23.31 0.77 -36.07
C SER A 813 -22.33 -0.36 -36.42
N LYS A 814 -21.73 -0.28 -37.62
CA LYS A 814 -20.64 -1.14 -38.07
C LYS A 814 -19.24 -0.52 -37.83
N ASN A 815 -19.09 0.35 -36.81
CA ASN A 815 -17.83 1.07 -36.56
C ASN A 815 -16.82 0.31 -35.67
N ILE A 816 -17.28 -0.58 -34.79
CA ILE A 816 -16.44 -1.52 -34.03
C ILE A 816 -16.43 -2.80 -34.89
N THR A 817 -15.24 -3.25 -35.26
CA THR A 817 -15.04 -4.34 -36.21
C THR A 817 -14.73 -5.67 -35.52
N ASN A 818 -14.13 -5.64 -34.33
CA ASN A 818 -13.77 -6.82 -33.54
C ASN A 818 -13.81 -6.52 -32.05
N LEU A 819 -14.01 -7.57 -31.26
CA LEU A 819 -13.88 -7.54 -29.82
C LEU A 819 -12.85 -8.58 -29.38
N PHE A 820 -12.30 -8.39 -28.19
CA PHE A 820 -11.42 -9.34 -27.53
C PHE A 820 -11.73 -9.36 -26.02
N LEU A 821 -11.91 -10.56 -25.47
CA LEU A 821 -12.13 -10.74 -24.04
C LEU A 821 -10.78 -10.58 -23.31
N GLY A 822 -10.56 -9.46 -22.66
CA GLY A 822 -9.30 -9.06 -22.02
C GLY A 822 -8.82 -7.69 -22.50
N LEU A 823 -7.55 -7.37 -22.24
CA LEU A 823 -6.94 -6.06 -22.52
C LEU A 823 -6.46 -5.95 -24.00
N LYS A 824 -6.39 -4.71 -24.49
CA LYS A 824 -5.94 -4.38 -25.85
C LYS A 824 -4.54 -4.90 -26.19
N GLU A 825 -3.68 -5.03 -25.18
CA GLU A 825 -2.31 -5.51 -25.35
C GLU A 825 -2.29 -7.00 -25.68
N ASP A 826 -3.18 -7.77 -25.06
CA ASP A 826 -3.37 -9.20 -25.34
C ASP A 826 -4.06 -9.45 -26.68
N ALA A 827 -5.00 -8.58 -27.05
CA ALA A 827 -5.66 -8.63 -28.35
C ALA A 827 -4.68 -8.49 -29.55
N GLN A 828 -3.50 -7.94 -29.34
CA GLN A 828 -2.49 -7.70 -30.38
C GLN A 828 -1.41 -8.80 -30.42
N LYS A 829 -1.47 -9.79 -29.53
CA LYS A 829 -0.54 -10.93 -29.53
C LYS A 829 -0.89 -11.93 -30.65
N ASP A 830 0.12 -12.61 -31.17
CA ASP A 830 -0.08 -13.67 -32.16
C ASP A 830 -0.92 -14.82 -31.56
N GLY A 831 -2.03 -15.16 -32.23
CA GLY A 831 -2.92 -16.23 -31.77
C GLY A 831 -4.03 -15.80 -30.82
N ALA A 832 -4.21 -14.48 -30.55
CA ALA A 832 -5.32 -13.96 -29.76
C ALA A 832 -6.68 -14.38 -30.33
N ASP A 833 -7.60 -14.83 -29.48
CA ASP A 833 -8.95 -15.28 -29.87
C ASP A 833 -9.88 -14.07 -30.08
N ILE A 834 -9.79 -13.49 -31.25
CA ILE A 834 -10.51 -12.28 -31.63
C ILE A 834 -11.96 -12.60 -32.01
N LEU A 835 -12.93 -12.04 -31.27
CA LEU A 835 -14.35 -12.19 -31.55
C LEU A 835 -14.71 -11.48 -32.89
N GLN A 836 -15.36 -12.25 -33.76
CA GLN A 836 -15.76 -11.78 -35.08
C GLN A 836 -17.20 -11.24 -35.07
N PRO A 837 -17.51 -10.17 -35.80
CA PRO A 837 -18.84 -9.60 -35.79
C PRO A 837 -19.83 -10.47 -36.55
N THR A 838 -21.07 -10.54 -36.05
CA THR A 838 -22.27 -10.89 -36.82
C THR A 838 -22.84 -9.66 -37.49
N VAL A 839 -23.83 -9.83 -38.34
CA VAL A 839 -24.64 -8.71 -38.95
C VAL A 839 -26.06 -8.86 -38.46
N ASP A 840 -26.48 -7.92 -37.62
CA ASP A 840 -27.79 -7.89 -37.02
C ASP A 840 -28.67 -6.85 -37.71
N THR A 841 -29.95 -7.16 -37.81
CA THR A 841 -30.97 -6.21 -38.29
C THR A 841 -31.76 -5.76 -37.07
N VAL A 842 -31.51 -4.56 -36.58
CA VAL A 842 -32.18 -3.99 -35.40
C VAL A 842 -33.32 -3.07 -35.85
N LYS A 843 -34.43 -3.08 -35.09
CA LYS A 843 -35.60 -2.23 -35.32
C LYS A 843 -35.79 -1.31 -34.14
N TYR A 844 -35.76 0.00 -34.38
CA TYR A 844 -35.95 1.02 -33.36
C TYR A 844 -37.42 1.35 -33.10
N ASP A 845 -37.74 1.97 -31.96
CA ASP A 845 -39.11 2.36 -31.59
C ASP A 845 -39.76 3.34 -32.54
N ASP A 846 -38.99 4.12 -33.30
CA ASP A 846 -39.48 5.04 -34.35
C ASP A 846 -39.85 4.33 -35.64
N GLY A 847 -39.66 3.02 -35.73
CA GLY A 847 -39.94 2.16 -36.87
C GLY A 847 -38.82 2.05 -37.90
N THR A 848 -37.70 2.75 -37.70
CA THR A 848 -36.49 2.59 -38.53
C THR A 848 -35.85 1.22 -38.34
N THR A 849 -35.22 0.70 -39.38
CA THR A 849 -34.53 -0.58 -39.38
C THR A 849 -33.13 -0.38 -39.92
N GLU A 850 -32.12 -0.83 -39.16
CA GLU A 850 -30.71 -0.69 -39.54
C GLU A 850 -29.95 -2.01 -39.43
N GLU A 851 -28.96 -2.21 -40.30
CA GLU A 851 -28.00 -3.28 -40.21
C GLU A 851 -26.77 -2.80 -39.37
N VAL A 852 -26.51 -3.47 -38.28
CA VAL A 852 -25.41 -3.18 -37.36
C VAL A 852 -24.50 -4.41 -37.18
N TYR A 853 -23.34 -4.26 -36.54
CA TYR A 853 -22.59 -5.44 -36.08
C TYR A 853 -23.10 -5.91 -34.70
N GLY A 854 -23.16 -7.23 -34.52
CA GLY A 854 -23.40 -7.90 -33.27
C GLY A 854 -22.22 -8.77 -32.87
N PHE A 855 -22.17 -9.19 -31.63
CA PHE A 855 -21.11 -10.08 -31.09
C PHE A 855 -21.69 -11.03 -30.06
N ASP A 856 -21.20 -12.26 -30.09
CA ASP A 856 -21.39 -13.23 -29.01
C ASP A 856 -20.23 -13.11 -28.02
N VAL A 857 -20.49 -12.55 -26.84
CA VAL A 857 -19.49 -12.29 -25.82
C VAL A 857 -19.60 -13.36 -24.72
N PRO A 858 -18.56 -14.17 -24.47
CA PRO A 858 -18.52 -15.06 -23.30
C PRO A 858 -18.62 -14.28 -21.99
N VAL A 859 -19.40 -14.79 -21.04
CA VAL A 859 -19.63 -14.19 -19.72
C VAL A 859 -19.20 -15.18 -18.65
N ALA A 860 -18.17 -14.84 -17.89
CA ALA A 860 -17.66 -15.72 -16.82
C ALA A 860 -18.55 -15.71 -15.59
N ALA A 861 -19.03 -14.51 -15.20
CA ALA A 861 -19.92 -14.33 -14.04
C ALA A 861 -20.93 -13.20 -14.31
N LEU A 862 -22.07 -13.22 -13.62
CA LEU A 862 -23.05 -12.13 -13.62
C LEU A 862 -22.71 -11.17 -12.47
N ASP A 863 -23.08 -9.89 -12.66
CA ASP A 863 -22.86 -8.80 -11.70
C ASP A 863 -21.39 -8.55 -11.35
N GLU A 864 -20.46 -9.05 -12.19
CA GLU A 864 -19.02 -8.81 -12.08
C GLU A 864 -18.51 -8.09 -13.33
N GLU A 865 -17.60 -7.13 -13.14
CA GLU A 865 -16.93 -6.42 -14.24
C GLU A 865 -15.82 -7.26 -14.85
N PHE A 866 -15.72 -7.22 -16.18
CA PHE A 866 -14.61 -7.87 -16.90
C PHE A 866 -14.09 -6.99 -18.04
N ASP A 867 -12.84 -7.22 -18.44
CA ASP A 867 -12.18 -6.47 -19.49
C ASP A 867 -12.65 -6.92 -20.88
N LEU A 868 -12.96 -5.94 -21.73
CA LEU A 868 -13.34 -6.16 -23.13
C LEU A 868 -12.67 -5.12 -24.02
N ALA A 869 -11.67 -5.53 -24.79
CA ALA A 869 -11.04 -4.63 -25.75
C ALA A 869 -11.86 -4.55 -27.05
N ILE A 870 -12.00 -3.36 -27.60
CA ILE A 870 -12.73 -3.10 -28.86
C ILE A 870 -11.80 -2.58 -29.95
N LEU A 871 -11.95 -3.07 -31.17
CA LEU A 871 -11.24 -2.60 -32.36
C LEU A 871 -12.18 -1.75 -33.23
N GLY A 872 -11.87 -0.46 -33.34
CA GLY A 872 -12.62 0.43 -34.25
C GLY A 872 -12.09 0.39 -35.68
N LYS A 873 -12.87 0.91 -36.62
CA LYS A 873 -12.47 1.08 -38.05
C LYS A 873 -11.15 1.83 -38.27
N SER A 874 -10.70 2.60 -37.27
CA SER A 874 -9.41 3.30 -37.33
C SER A 874 -8.21 2.35 -37.13
N GLY A 875 -8.46 1.06 -36.88
CA GLY A 875 -7.42 0.06 -36.59
C GLY A 875 -6.77 0.21 -35.21
N LYS A 876 -7.40 0.92 -34.25
CA LYS A 876 -6.92 1.08 -32.90
C LYS A 876 -7.77 0.29 -31.93
N TRP A 877 -7.12 -0.49 -31.08
CA TRP A 877 -7.72 -1.13 -29.93
C TRP A 877 -7.91 -0.16 -28.78
N LYS A 878 -8.99 -0.31 -28.01
CA LYS A 878 -9.28 0.41 -26.76
C LYS A 878 -9.84 -0.55 -25.74
N ASP A 879 -9.43 -0.38 -24.49
CA ASP A 879 -9.94 -1.14 -23.35
C ASP A 879 -11.23 -0.56 -22.83
N HIS A 880 -12.12 -1.42 -22.38
CA HIS A 880 -13.38 -1.10 -21.71
C HIS A 880 -13.64 -2.10 -20.59
N LYS A 881 -14.30 -1.63 -19.54
CA LYS A 881 -14.90 -2.48 -18.50
C LYS A 881 -16.37 -2.68 -18.83
N VAL A 882 -16.81 -3.93 -18.77
CA VAL A 882 -18.20 -4.30 -19.05
C VAL A 882 -18.73 -5.26 -18.00
N MET A 883 -20.07 -5.31 -17.84
CA MET A 883 -20.74 -6.14 -16.84
C MET A 883 -22.09 -6.63 -17.40
N VAL A 884 -22.49 -7.84 -17.04
CA VAL A 884 -23.80 -8.40 -17.40
C VAL A 884 -24.65 -8.58 -16.14
N THR A 885 -25.82 -7.92 -16.10
CA THR A 885 -26.69 -7.89 -14.91
C THR A 885 -28.15 -8.23 -15.26
N ASP A 886 -28.97 -8.46 -14.24
CA ASP A 886 -30.45 -8.55 -14.32
C ASP A 886 -30.97 -9.59 -15.33
N PRO A 887 -30.53 -10.86 -15.32
CA PRO A 887 -31.02 -11.88 -16.24
C PRO A 887 -32.47 -12.24 -15.95
N VAL A 888 -33.35 -12.13 -16.95
CA VAL A 888 -34.74 -12.52 -16.87
C VAL A 888 -35.02 -13.58 -17.93
N PRO A 889 -35.63 -14.75 -17.60
CA PRO A 889 -35.93 -15.77 -18.59
C PRO A 889 -36.73 -15.20 -19.78
N GLU A 890 -36.28 -15.51 -21.00
CA GLU A 890 -37.07 -15.19 -22.18
C GLU A 890 -38.22 -16.21 -22.27
N ALA A 891 -39.48 -15.71 -22.24
CA ALA A 891 -40.70 -16.50 -22.13
C ALA A 891 -40.98 -17.39 -23.37
#